data_3a6fc11a63b6ef8f75d29f9502212938
#
_entry.id   3a6fc11a63b6ef8f75d29f9502212938
#
_cell.length_a   1.000
_cell.length_b   1.000
_cell.length_c   1.000
_cell.angle_alpha   90.00
_cell.angle_beta   90.00
_cell.angle_gamma   90.00
#
_symmetry.space_group_name_H-M   'P 1'
#
loop_
_entity.id
_entity.type
_entity.pdbx_description
1 polymer ?
#
loop_
_entity_poly.entity_id
_entity_poly.type
_entity_poly.pdbx_seq_one_letter_code
_entity_poly.pdbx_strand_id
1 'polypeptide(L)'
;MQRNHLIRYMSDVQNFEKNMSTLSAKWDLLTLLGSMSNIGMDTSETRKAFEDLLDEPLLRLIEETFNKSLNELESKAQTAIDILIRNLFERTADIGFLATDDDIRDYLLFLNSADMSASEEMREIKIRKKEALTERFREYVSKYSVYENIILLDTKGKVLVQLDTTNPITHSKDSLLSESLRTHQGYVETFRTSDLNHNKPSLIYSYRVSKSESDEPLGVLCLIFRFENELQSIFRKLTRENPYIALELLGSDGTVIASSSAHHVPIGSYLSPRNNEDHQTYYAGFEYLYQAVKTTGYQGYNGSGWIGHAMVPLHLAFRSSSRPSFLKNELFDSVANAQAYYPQELKDILDKARKIQSELDITVWNGNVQIANAIGHESPFTKALLSEISKTGEETKRVFDHTVANLNSAMMVQYLEDLKFQSSLAIDIMDRNLYERANDCRWWALTTTFRECLSQGSVSEADREKMNSILGYINDLYTVYTAMFIYDREGVIVSVSTPEDHALIGKRIGYTWAMETLDLKTTQEYVVSTFEPSPYYANRSTYIYNACIRNSKEENVGGIGIVFDAESQFEAMLHDTLPKDENHAIPEGMFALFIDRNGRVISSTTSDIRVGEVLSLPVSILELSPGQSDAQILPFEGVYYALGATCSNGYREYKQSDGYDNDIISLLYRPIGAIQVLEDEAPAQRTYTYPKPNGTEETCEISTFFIGGSLFAIESKNVVCSLAHQELTSILHASEYNMGVISYDKRMVSVISLAKLLGMEKKYDKERDTIILVKTVIEKQVVYLGVAVDAIYSSPEIPLRSISHYSNVLKNENSLTKAVIIPDNPEDFANEMISILDIPKIYAQLIQPYSRPLHKVMA
;
A
#
# COMPACT_ATOMS: atom_id res chain seq x y z
N MET A 1 -22.46 -8.56 -14.79
CA MET A 1 -21.34 -8.57 -15.74
C MET A 1 -21.01 -9.98 -16.24
N GLN A 2 -20.67 -10.16 -17.50
CA GLN A 2 -20.21 -11.45 -18.02
C GLN A 2 -18.78 -11.74 -17.52
N ARG A 3 -18.65 -12.26 -16.28
CA ARG A 3 -17.35 -12.62 -15.63
C ARG A 3 -16.46 -13.45 -16.55
N ASN A 4 -17.04 -14.34 -17.34
CA ASN A 4 -16.34 -15.18 -18.33
C ASN A 4 -15.60 -14.38 -19.44
N HIS A 5 -15.97 -13.11 -19.66
CA HIS A 5 -15.30 -12.27 -20.65
C HIS A 5 -13.94 -11.79 -20.14
N LEU A 6 -13.86 -11.40 -18.85
CA LEU A 6 -12.62 -10.91 -18.22
C LEU A 6 -11.57 -12.00 -18.03
N ILE A 7 -12.01 -13.22 -17.66
CA ILE A 7 -11.12 -14.36 -17.43
C ILE A 7 -10.19 -14.60 -18.63
N ARG A 8 -10.66 -14.32 -19.85
CA ARG A 8 -9.85 -14.48 -21.09
C ARG A 8 -8.59 -13.63 -21.12
N TYR A 9 -8.52 -12.58 -20.32
CA TYR A 9 -7.39 -11.66 -20.25
C TYR A 9 -6.54 -11.85 -18.97
N MET A 10 -7.00 -12.72 -18.05
CA MET A 10 -6.35 -12.99 -16.75
C MET A 10 -5.65 -14.34 -16.77
N SER A 11 -4.36 -14.38 -17.15
CA SER A 11 -3.58 -15.63 -17.30
C SER A 11 -3.55 -16.49 -16.04
N ASP A 12 -3.42 -15.88 -14.86
CA ASP A 12 -3.33 -16.61 -13.60
C ASP A 12 -4.68 -17.24 -13.22
N VAL A 13 -5.77 -16.52 -13.47
CA VAL A 13 -7.13 -17.03 -13.31
C VAL A 13 -7.40 -18.21 -14.25
N GLN A 14 -7.00 -18.12 -15.52
CA GLN A 14 -7.15 -19.22 -16.49
C GLN A 14 -6.38 -20.47 -16.06
N ASN A 15 -5.15 -20.30 -15.56
CA ASN A 15 -4.36 -21.42 -15.09
C ASN A 15 -5.01 -22.10 -13.87
N PHE A 16 -5.54 -21.29 -12.94
CA PHE A 16 -6.29 -21.81 -11.79
C PHE A 16 -7.54 -22.56 -12.23
N GLU A 17 -8.40 -21.95 -13.07
CA GLU A 17 -9.61 -22.56 -13.61
C GLU A 17 -9.32 -23.91 -14.31
N LYS A 18 -8.25 -23.99 -15.11
CA LYS A 18 -7.84 -25.21 -15.79
C LYS A 18 -7.43 -26.31 -14.79
N ASN A 19 -6.65 -25.98 -13.77
CA ASN A 19 -6.24 -26.93 -12.73
C ASN A 19 -7.47 -27.45 -11.98
N MET A 20 -8.38 -26.56 -11.63
CA MET A 20 -9.61 -26.90 -10.92
C MET A 20 -10.55 -27.78 -11.77
N SER A 21 -10.73 -27.46 -13.05
CA SER A 21 -11.50 -28.27 -13.97
C SER A 21 -10.94 -29.70 -14.09
N THR A 22 -9.62 -29.85 -14.09
CA THR A 22 -8.96 -31.17 -14.11
C THR A 22 -9.25 -31.97 -12.85
N LEU A 23 -9.20 -31.32 -11.67
CA LEU A 23 -9.51 -31.94 -10.39
C LEU A 23 -11.00 -32.31 -10.30
N SER A 24 -11.90 -31.42 -10.71
CA SER A 24 -13.34 -31.69 -10.75
C SER A 24 -13.66 -32.92 -11.62
N ALA A 25 -13.06 -33.04 -12.80
CA ALA A 25 -13.25 -34.22 -13.66
C ALA A 25 -12.74 -35.53 -13.02
N LYS A 26 -11.65 -35.47 -12.24
CA LYS A 26 -11.20 -36.65 -11.45
C LYS A 26 -12.21 -36.99 -10.34
N TRP A 27 -12.75 -36.02 -9.65
CA TRP A 27 -13.79 -36.23 -8.64
C TRP A 27 -15.06 -36.83 -9.20
N ASP A 28 -15.52 -36.38 -10.37
CA ASP A 28 -16.67 -36.95 -11.08
C ASP A 28 -16.46 -38.44 -11.38
N LEU A 29 -15.27 -38.77 -11.89
CA LEU A 29 -14.90 -40.16 -12.17
C LEU A 29 -14.88 -41.01 -10.90
N LEU A 30 -14.25 -40.50 -9.82
CA LEU A 30 -14.18 -41.22 -8.55
C LEU A 30 -15.55 -41.43 -7.92
N THR A 31 -16.43 -40.43 -7.98
CA THR A 31 -17.82 -40.54 -7.50
C THR A 31 -18.61 -41.60 -8.28
N LEU A 32 -18.44 -41.62 -9.61
CA LEU A 32 -19.05 -42.63 -10.46
C LEU A 32 -18.54 -44.05 -10.13
N LEU A 33 -17.22 -44.21 -10.02
CA LEU A 33 -16.61 -45.49 -9.67
C LEU A 33 -16.95 -45.92 -8.24
N GLY A 34 -17.05 -44.99 -7.30
CA GLY A 34 -17.49 -45.25 -5.92
C GLY A 34 -18.92 -45.78 -5.85
N SER A 35 -19.83 -45.19 -6.64
CA SER A 35 -21.24 -45.63 -6.72
C SER A 35 -21.41 -47.03 -7.36
N MET A 36 -20.46 -47.42 -8.21
CA MET A 36 -20.41 -48.74 -8.82
C MET A 36 -19.75 -49.78 -7.92
N SER A 37 -19.06 -49.36 -6.89
CA SER A 37 -18.45 -50.24 -5.92
C SER A 37 -19.45 -50.60 -4.81
N ASN A 38 -19.54 -51.86 -4.40
CA ASN A 38 -20.46 -52.33 -3.36
C ASN A 38 -20.11 -51.88 -1.92
N ILE A 39 -19.29 -50.85 -1.75
CA ILE A 39 -18.79 -50.40 -0.45
C ILE A 39 -19.73 -49.41 0.25
N GLY A 40 -20.83 -48.96 -0.42
CA GLY A 40 -21.77 -47.97 0.16
C GLY A 40 -21.15 -46.61 0.53
N MET A 41 -20.04 -46.23 -0.16
CA MET A 41 -19.38 -44.96 0.05
C MET A 41 -20.15 -43.87 -0.71
N ASP A 42 -20.77 -42.99 0.05
CA ASP A 42 -21.37 -41.76 -0.49
C ASP A 42 -20.36 -40.61 -0.44
N THR A 43 -19.72 -40.31 -1.56
CA THR A 43 -18.81 -39.19 -1.74
C THR A 43 -19.49 -37.95 -2.26
N SER A 44 -20.83 -37.93 -2.35
CA SER A 44 -21.60 -36.83 -2.96
C SER A 44 -21.52 -35.54 -2.12
N GLU A 45 -21.52 -35.65 -0.79
CA GLU A 45 -21.38 -34.50 0.12
C GLU A 45 -19.99 -33.87 0.01
N THR A 46 -18.96 -34.71 0.02
CA THR A 46 -17.56 -34.27 -0.12
C THR A 46 -17.33 -33.64 -1.48
N ARG A 47 -17.89 -34.19 -2.55
CA ARG A 47 -17.85 -33.60 -3.88
C ARG A 47 -18.51 -32.22 -3.90
N LYS A 48 -19.68 -32.07 -3.30
CA LYS A 48 -20.37 -30.79 -3.23
C LYS A 48 -19.56 -29.76 -2.42
N ALA A 49 -19.03 -30.15 -1.27
CA ALA A 49 -18.16 -29.29 -0.48
C ALA A 49 -16.90 -28.85 -1.26
N PHE A 50 -16.36 -29.74 -2.10
CA PHE A 50 -15.26 -29.41 -3.01
C PHE A 50 -15.70 -28.43 -4.11
N GLU A 51 -16.84 -28.63 -4.75
CA GLU A 51 -17.39 -27.69 -5.75
C GLU A 51 -17.63 -26.31 -5.13
N ASP A 52 -18.25 -26.25 -3.94
CA ASP A 52 -18.47 -25.00 -3.21
C ASP A 52 -17.12 -24.32 -2.85
N LEU A 53 -16.08 -25.10 -2.52
CA LEU A 53 -14.76 -24.58 -2.24
C LEU A 53 -14.02 -24.08 -3.49
N LEU A 54 -14.34 -24.58 -4.69
CA LEU A 54 -13.71 -24.14 -5.95
C LEU A 54 -14.13 -22.74 -6.37
N ASP A 55 -15.40 -22.42 -6.20
CA ASP A 55 -15.99 -21.20 -6.70
C ASP A 55 -15.49 -19.97 -5.91
N GLU A 56 -15.33 -20.09 -4.60
CA GLU A 56 -14.92 -18.97 -3.73
C GLU A 56 -13.52 -18.42 -4.07
N PRO A 57 -12.43 -19.23 -4.15
CA PRO A 57 -11.11 -18.72 -4.53
C PRO A 57 -11.03 -18.18 -5.96
N LEU A 58 -11.76 -18.80 -6.89
CA LEU A 58 -11.80 -18.34 -8.28
C LEU A 58 -12.42 -16.95 -8.37
N LEU A 59 -13.55 -16.74 -7.68
CA LEU A 59 -14.22 -15.44 -7.64
C LEU A 59 -13.31 -14.39 -7.01
N ARG A 60 -12.68 -14.71 -5.89
CA ARG A 60 -11.71 -13.80 -5.23
C ARG A 60 -10.52 -13.46 -6.11
N LEU A 61 -9.95 -14.45 -6.79
CA LEU A 61 -8.81 -14.20 -7.70
C LEU A 61 -9.20 -13.28 -8.85
N ILE A 62 -10.41 -13.42 -9.38
CA ILE A 62 -10.96 -12.52 -10.41
C ILE A 62 -11.10 -11.10 -9.83
N GLU A 63 -11.76 -10.99 -8.67
CA GLU A 63 -12.03 -9.71 -8.00
C GLU A 63 -10.72 -9.00 -7.62
N GLU A 64 -9.77 -9.70 -7.01
CA GLU A 64 -8.46 -9.14 -6.64
C GLU A 64 -7.67 -8.69 -7.88
N THR A 65 -7.63 -9.51 -8.94
CA THR A 65 -6.94 -9.14 -10.18
C THR A 65 -7.58 -7.92 -10.85
N PHE A 66 -8.89 -7.83 -10.83
CA PHE A 66 -9.67 -6.72 -11.37
C PHE A 66 -9.47 -5.45 -10.53
N ASN A 67 -9.64 -5.54 -9.22
CA ASN A 67 -9.49 -4.42 -8.29
C ASN A 67 -8.05 -3.88 -8.29
N LYS A 68 -7.05 -4.76 -8.40
CA LYS A 68 -5.66 -4.33 -8.55
C LYS A 68 -5.48 -3.38 -9.73
N SER A 69 -6.01 -3.75 -10.89
CA SER A 69 -5.89 -2.90 -12.10
C SER A 69 -6.71 -1.61 -11.98
N LEU A 70 -7.89 -1.66 -11.36
CA LEU A 70 -8.68 -0.47 -11.10
C LEU A 70 -7.99 0.49 -10.13
N ASN A 71 -7.45 -0.02 -9.02
CA ASN A 71 -6.76 0.79 -8.02
C ASN A 71 -5.50 1.45 -8.61
N GLU A 72 -4.76 0.76 -9.49
CA GLU A 72 -3.64 1.38 -10.22
C GLU A 72 -4.11 2.56 -11.07
N LEU A 73 -5.20 2.41 -11.83
CA LEU A 73 -5.77 3.48 -12.65
C LEU A 73 -6.27 4.64 -11.79
N GLU A 74 -7.01 4.34 -10.73
CA GLU A 74 -7.54 5.34 -9.80
C GLU A 74 -6.42 6.14 -9.14
N SER A 75 -5.43 5.46 -8.58
CA SER A 75 -4.29 6.09 -7.94
C SER A 75 -3.53 7.02 -8.89
N LYS A 76 -3.28 6.59 -10.13
CA LYS A 76 -2.59 7.42 -11.12
C LYS A 76 -3.43 8.62 -11.58
N ALA A 77 -4.73 8.43 -11.80
CA ALA A 77 -5.65 9.52 -12.18
C ALA A 77 -5.80 10.53 -11.04
N GLN A 78 -5.96 10.06 -9.79
CA GLN A 78 -6.07 10.90 -8.60
C GLN A 78 -4.79 11.70 -8.38
N THR A 79 -3.64 11.03 -8.43
CA THR A 79 -2.34 11.70 -8.29
C THR A 79 -2.14 12.77 -9.35
N ALA A 80 -2.50 12.49 -10.61
CA ALA A 80 -2.34 13.44 -11.70
C ALA A 80 -3.14 14.73 -11.46
N ILE A 81 -4.41 14.60 -11.06
CA ILE A 81 -5.28 15.77 -10.82
C ILE A 81 -4.87 16.51 -9.54
N ASP A 82 -4.50 15.81 -8.46
CA ASP A 82 -4.19 16.45 -7.19
C ASP A 82 -2.84 17.18 -7.23
N ILE A 83 -1.81 16.65 -7.91
CA ILE A 83 -0.57 17.38 -8.19
C ILE A 83 -0.87 18.66 -9.00
N LEU A 84 -1.71 18.57 -10.03
CA LEU A 84 -2.09 19.72 -10.82
C LEU A 84 -2.77 20.79 -9.95
N ILE A 85 -3.80 20.42 -9.19
CA ILE A 85 -4.57 21.35 -8.34
C ILE A 85 -3.66 22.01 -7.30
N ARG A 86 -2.76 21.28 -6.69
CA ARG A 86 -1.79 21.82 -5.73
C ARG A 86 -0.87 22.86 -6.41
N ASN A 87 -0.35 22.54 -7.60
CA ASN A 87 0.44 23.51 -8.38
C ASN A 87 -0.32 24.77 -8.74
N LEU A 88 -1.58 24.63 -9.12
CA LEU A 88 -2.42 25.77 -9.52
C LEU A 88 -2.80 26.63 -8.33
N PHE A 89 -2.94 26.07 -7.14
CA PHE A 89 -3.18 26.84 -5.91
C PHE A 89 -2.09 27.89 -5.66
N GLU A 90 -0.83 27.55 -5.80
CA GLU A 90 0.29 28.51 -5.66
C GLU A 90 0.20 29.67 -6.65
N ARG A 91 -0.32 29.41 -7.85
CA ARG A 91 -0.51 30.46 -8.89
C ARG A 91 -1.53 31.52 -8.50
N THR A 92 -2.47 31.18 -7.61
CA THR A 92 -3.46 32.15 -7.10
C THR A 92 -2.82 33.21 -6.21
N ALA A 93 -1.81 32.83 -5.42
CA ALA A 93 -1.03 33.78 -4.63
C ALA A 93 -0.06 34.60 -5.50
N ASP A 94 0.59 33.97 -6.48
CA ASP A 94 1.54 34.63 -7.39
C ASP A 94 0.92 35.84 -8.12
N ILE A 95 -0.24 35.66 -8.71
CA ILE A 95 -0.92 36.77 -9.45
C ILE A 95 -1.35 37.89 -8.50
N GLY A 96 -1.80 37.53 -7.27
CA GLY A 96 -2.18 38.51 -6.24
C GLY A 96 -1.00 39.40 -5.85
N PHE A 97 0.13 38.75 -5.51
CA PHE A 97 1.36 39.44 -5.12
C PHE A 97 1.94 40.29 -6.26
N LEU A 98 2.07 39.71 -7.47
CA LEU A 98 2.66 40.45 -8.61
C LEU A 98 1.82 41.64 -9.01
N ALA A 99 0.49 41.60 -8.87
CA ALA A 99 -0.40 42.75 -9.15
C ALA A 99 -0.20 43.90 -8.15
N THR A 100 0.40 43.68 -7.00
CA THR A 100 0.74 44.72 -6.01
C THR A 100 2.15 45.28 -6.16
N ASP A 101 2.93 44.78 -7.11
CA ASP A 101 4.30 45.26 -7.39
C ASP A 101 4.33 46.76 -7.73
N ASP A 102 5.20 47.49 -7.01
CA ASP A 102 5.29 48.94 -7.12
C ASP A 102 5.71 49.39 -8.53
N ASP A 103 6.58 48.66 -9.23
CA ASP A 103 7.02 49.00 -10.57
C ASP A 103 5.87 48.91 -11.59
N ILE A 104 4.95 47.96 -11.41
CA ILE A 104 3.72 47.86 -12.24
C ILE A 104 2.77 49.00 -11.96
N ARG A 105 2.52 49.30 -10.68
CA ARG A 105 1.65 50.38 -10.26
C ARG A 105 2.17 51.73 -10.71
N ASP A 106 3.46 52.01 -10.54
CA ASP A 106 4.11 53.25 -10.96
C ASP A 106 4.09 53.44 -12.46
N TYR A 107 4.25 52.40 -13.23
CA TYR A 107 4.14 52.47 -14.69
C TYR A 107 2.71 52.81 -15.12
N LEU A 108 1.69 52.21 -14.55
CA LEU A 108 0.28 52.50 -14.84
C LEU A 108 -0.09 53.93 -14.41
N LEU A 109 0.32 54.36 -13.23
CA LEU A 109 0.11 55.74 -12.74
C LEU A 109 0.80 56.75 -13.65
N PHE A 110 2.00 56.50 -14.08
CA PHE A 110 2.71 57.35 -15.03
C PHE A 110 1.93 57.49 -16.37
N LEU A 111 1.43 56.37 -16.90
CA LEU A 111 0.63 56.39 -18.14
C LEU A 111 -0.68 57.16 -17.99
N ASN A 112 -1.32 57.14 -16.83
CA ASN A 112 -2.58 57.81 -16.55
C ASN A 112 -2.40 59.31 -16.22
N SER A 113 -1.25 59.72 -15.68
CA SER A 113 -0.96 61.10 -15.27
C SER A 113 -0.30 61.94 -16.36
N ALA A 114 0.39 61.29 -17.30
CA ALA A 114 1.16 62.00 -18.32
C ALA A 114 0.28 62.49 -19.50
N ASP A 115 0.29 63.77 -19.77
CA ASP A 115 -0.20 64.31 -21.06
C ASP A 115 0.79 63.92 -22.16
N MET A 116 0.48 62.79 -22.81
CA MET A 116 1.36 62.08 -23.75
C MET A 116 1.60 62.83 -25.07
N SER A 117 1.01 63.98 -25.24
CA SER A 117 1.15 64.78 -26.46
C SER A 117 2.29 65.84 -26.40
N ALA A 118 2.93 66.01 -25.23
CA ALA A 118 3.61 67.22 -24.91
C ALA A 118 5.13 67.32 -25.20
N SER A 119 5.93 66.20 -25.18
CA SER A 119 7.37 66.28 -25.45
C SER A 119 8.03 64.92 -25.84
N GLU A 120 9.13 65.00 -26.56
CA GLU A 120 10.00 63.90 -26.96
C GLU A 120 10.61 63.23 -25.72
N GLU A 121 10.93 64.00 -24.68
CA GLU A 121 11.43 63.54 -23.39
C GLU A 121 10.44 62.61 -22.70
N MET A 122 9.12 62.85 -22.71
CA MET A 122 8.11 61.97 -22.14
C MET A 122 7.99 60.68 -22.93
N ARG A 123 8.25 60.69 -24.24
CA ARG A 123 8.31 59.43 -25.03
C ARG A 123 9.51 58.59 -24.66
N GLU A 124 10.65 59.19 -24.47
CA GLU A 124 11.88 58.47 -24.01
C GLU A 124 11.69 57.87 -22.60
N ILE A 125 11.12 58.64 -21.67
CA ILE A 125 10.81 58.15 -20.32
C ILE A 125 9.85 56.96 -20.40
N LYS A 126 8.82 57.03 -21.22
CA LYS A 126 7.90 55.92 -21.43
C LYS A 126 8.57 54.67 -21.95
N ILE A 127 9.47 54.81 -22.94
CA ILE A 127 10.21 53.69 -23.52
C ILE A 127 11.08 53.05 -22.44
N ARG A 128 11.86 53.83 -21.68
CA ARG A 128 12.71 53.34 -20.60
C ARG A 128 11.91 52.63 -19.51
N LYS A 129 10.80 53.18 -19.05
CA LYS A 129 9.91 52.55 -18.06
C LYS A 129 9.31 51.24 -18.57
N LYS A 130 8.90 51.21 -19.87
CA LYS A 130 8.43 49.98 -20.50
C LYS A 130 9.52 48.93 -20.59
N GLU A 131 10.73 49.28 -20.96
CA GLU A 131 11.85 48.35 -21.01
C GLU A 131 12.22 47.81 -19.62
N ALA A 132 12.28 48.69 -18.62
CA ALA A 132 12.51 48.27 -17.22
C ALA A 132 11.46 47.30 -16.72
N LEU A 133 10.17 47.56 -16.97
CA LEU A 133 9.10 46.66 -16.59
C LEU A 133 9.12 45.35 -17.38
N THR A 134 9.49 45.37 -18.66
CA THR A 134 9.67 44.15 -19.46
C THR A 134 10.81 43.28 -18.88
N GLU A 135 11.92 43.92 -18.47
CA GLU A 135 13.01 43.22 -17.81
C GLU A 135 12.61 42.66 -16.46
N ARG A 136 11.80 43.38 -15.68
CA ARG A 136 11.21 42.92 -14.44
C ARG A 136 10.36 41.66 -14.64
N PHE A 137 9.52 41.63 -15.67
CA PHE A 137 8.73 40.45 -16.03
C PHE A 137 9.60 39.29 -16.50
N ARG A 138 10.70 39.55 -17.21
CA ARG A 138 11.65 38.51 -17.62
C ARG A 138 12.36 37.91 -16.42
N GLU A 139 12.75 38.74 -15.46
CA GLU A 139 13.37 38.30 -14.22
C GLU A 139 12.37 37.46 -13.39
N TYR A 140 11.10 37.80 -13.35
CA TYR A 140 10.04 37.01 -12.70
C TYR A 140 9.94 35.64 -13.34
N VAL A 141 9.76 35.53 -14.65
CA VAL A 141 9.64 34.25 -15.36
C VAL A 141 10.94 33.42 -15.26
N SER A 142 12.11 34.05 -15.07
CA SER A 142 13.36 33.33 -14.85
C SER A 142 13.39 32.57 -13.51
N LYS A 143 12.60 33.00 -12.52
CA LYS A 143 12.44 32.32 -11.23
C LYS A 143 11.25 31.36 -11.25
N TYR A 144 10.12 31.81 -11.75
CA TYR A 144 8.89 31.03 -11.90
C TYR A 144 8.69 30.63 -13.37
N SER A 145 9.44 29.62 -13.79
CA SER A 145 9.44 29.17 -15.20
C SER A 145 8.17 28.47 -15.65
N VAL A 146 7.21 28.33 -14.74
CA VAL A 146 5.85 27.80 -15.01
C VAL A 146 4.98 28.77 -15.84
N TYR A 147 5.38 30.03 -16.00
CA TYR A 147 4.69 31.00 -16.86
C TYR A 147 5.34 31.11 -18.22
N GLU A 148 4.53 31.11 -19.27
CA GLU A 148 5.04 31.34 -20.63
C GLU A 148 4.96 32.80 -21.05
N ASN A 149 4.02 33.56 -20.50
CA ASN A 149 3.87 35.00 -20.82
C ASN A 149 3.28 35.77 -19.63
N ILE A 150 3.66 37.03 -19.52
CA ILE A 150 3.06 38.02 -18.62
C ILE A 150 2.59 39.17 -19.48
N ILE A 151 1.33 39.59 -19.32
CA ILE A 151 0.71 40.66 -20.09
C ILE A 151 0.09 41.70 -19.16
N LEU A 152 0.42 42.98 -19.38
CA LEU A 152 -0.21 44.09 -18.69
C LEU A 152 -1.13 44.82 -19.67
N LEU A 153 -2.39 44.93 -19.31
CA LEU A 153 -3.44 45.59 -20.08
C LEU A 153 -3.87 46.90 -19.41
N ASP A 154 -4.25 47.89 -20.18
CA ASP A 154 -5.02 49.02 -19.64
C ASP A 154 -6.49 48.61 -19.40
N THR A 155 -7.27 49.51 -18.81
CA THR A 155 -8.71 49.28 -18.53
C THR A 155 -9.59 49.12 -19.76
N LYS A 156 -9.06 49.41 -20.94
CA LYS A 156 -9.74 49.29 -22.24
C LYS A 156 -9.28 48.03 -23.04
N GLY A 157 -8.30 47.28 -22.52
CA GLY A 157 -7.78 46.07 -23.15
C GLY A 157 -6.59 46.30 -24.06
N LYS A 158 -6.02 47.52 -24.11
CA LYS A 158 -4.78 47.76 -24.87
C LYS A 158 -3.60 47.11 -24.18
N VAL A 159 -2.80 46.36 -24.93
CA VAL A 159 -1.59 45.74 -24.43
C VAL A 159 -0.51 46.80 -24.19
N LEU A 160 -0.11 46.98 -22.96
CA LEU A 160 0.92 47.93 -22.53
C LEU A 160 2.32 47.28 -22.56
N VAL A 161 2.43 46.10 -21.94
CA VAL A 161 3.64 45.29 -21.89
C VAL A 161 3.27 43.82 -22.07
N GLN A 162 4.07 43.05 -22.76
CA GLN A 162 4.01 41.58 -22.83
C GLN A 162 5.41 41.02 -23.06
N LEU A 163 5.66 39.81 -22.53
CA LEU A 163 6.94 39.12 -22.72
C LEU A 163 7.03 38.42 -24.07
N ASP A 164 5.98 37.78 -24.52
CA ASP A 164 5.93 37.11 -25.82
C ASP A 164 5.70 38.17 -26.94
N THR A 165 6.79 38.55 -27.56
CA THR A 165 6.76 39.49 -28.69
C THR A 165 6.27 38.87 -29.99
N THR A 166 6.08 37.54 -30.05
CA THR A 166 5.57 36.83 -31.24
C THR A 166 4.07 36.85 -31.32
N ASN A 167 3.35 37.10 -30.20
CA ASN A 167 1.92 37.32 -30.21
C ASN A 167 1.61 38.75 -30.70
N PRO A 168 0.98 38.93 -31.90
CA PRO A 168 0.81 40.23 -32.55
C PRO A 168 -0.28 41.10 -31.92
N ILE A 169 -0.80 40.70 -30.76
CA ILE A 169 -1.93 41.38 -30.11
C ILE A 169 -1.53 42.78 -29.64
N THR A 170 -2.34 43.75 -29.98
CA THR A 170 -2.22 45.13 -29.50
C THR A 170 -3.40 45.55 -28.63
N HIS A 171 -4.53 44.86 -28.75
CA HIS A 171 -5.76 45.09 -28.01
C HIS A 171 -6.52 43.78 -27.84
N SER A 172 -6.75 43.36 -26.61
CA SER A 172 -7.50 42.13 -26.29
C SER A 172 -9.00 42.38 -26.28
N LYS A 173 -9.77 41.43 -26.79
CA LYS A 173 -11.23 41.37 -26.73
C LYS A 173 -11.72 40.28 -25.78
N ASP A 174 -10.81 39.63 -25.06
CA ASP A 174 -11.17 38.59 -24.12
C ASP A 174 -12.05 39.13 -22.99
N SER A 175 -13.12 38.42 -22.66
CA SER A 175 -14.04 38.81 -21.56
C SER A 175 -13.35 38.81 -20.20
N LEU A 176 -12.18 38.14 -20.05
CA LEU A 176 -11.34 38.16 -18.88
C LEU A 176 -11.07 39.58 -18.36
N LEU A 177 -10.86 40.55 -19.26
CA LEU A 177 -10.67 41.94 -18.90
C LEU A 177 -11.86 42.48 -18.09
N SER A 178 -13.08 42.27 -18.59
CA SER A 178 -14.29 42.76 -17.93
C SER A 178 -14.59 42.01 -16.63
N GLU A 179 -14.25 40.74 -16.60
CA GLU A 179 -14.37 39.88 -15.40
C GLU A 179 -13.43 40.39 -14.31
N SER A 180 -12.13 40.57 -14.62
CA SER A 180 -11.11 41.07 -13.68
C SER A 180 -11.41 42.48 -13.17
N LEU A 181 -11.86 43.39 -14.03
CA LEU A 181 -12.21 44.77 -13.61
C LEU A 181 -13.41 44.84 -12.67
N ARG A 182 -14.33 43.88 -12.73
CA ARG A 182 -15.50 43.78 -11.83
C ARG A 182 -15.17 43.08 -10.52
N THR A 183 -14.10 42.26 -10.44
CA THR A 183 -13.71 41.54 -9.25
C THR A 183 -12.96 42.47 -8.31
N HIS A 184 -13.56 42.82 -7.16
CA HIS A 184 -13.00 43.80 -6.25
C HIS A 184 -11.89 43.23 -5.34
N GLN A 185 -11.98 42.00 -4.96
CA GLN A 185 -10.97 41.27 -4.16
C GLN A 185 -10.80 39.88 -4.75
N GLY A 186 -9.58 39.58 -5.16
CA GLY A 186 -9.25 38.24 -5.68
C GLY A 186 -8.83 38.28 -7.16
N TYR A 187 -8.50 37.09 -7.65
CA TYR A 187 -8.08 36.84 -9.03
C TYR A 187 -9.23 36.25 -9.84
N VAL A 188 -9.05 36.26 -11.17
CA VAL A 188 -9.91 35.54 -12.12
C VAL A 188 -9.06 34.47 -12.81
N GLU A 189 -9.51 33.23 -12.73
CA GLU A 189 -8.91 32.08 -13.41
C GLU A 189 -9.81 31.63 -14.55
N THR A 190 -9.23 31.45 -15.74
CA THR A 190 -9.98 30.96 -16.90
C THR A 190 -9.17 29.97 -17.71
N PHE A 191 -9.85 28.91 -18.19
CA PHE A 191 -9.29 27.99 -19.18
C PHE A 191 -10.15 28.04 -20.42
N ARG A 192 -9.67 28.74 -21.47
CA ARG A 192 -10.38 28.87 -22.74
C ARG A 192 -9.45 29.37 -23.86
N THR A 193 -9.93 29.31 -25.10
CA THR A 193 -9.23 29.94 -26.22
C THR A 193 -9.21 31.44 -26.02
N SER A 194 -8.00 32.04 -26.02
CA SER A 194 -7.81 33.48 -25.76
C SER A 194 -6.89 34.13 -26.81
N ASP A 195 -7.21 35.34 -27.20
CA ASP A 195 -6.36 36.20 -28.05
C ASP A 195 -5.07 36.62 -27.32
N LEU A 196 -5.04 36.50 -25.98
CA LEU A 196 -3.86 36.78 -25.17
C LEU A 196 -2.77 35.72 -25.38
N ASN A 197 -3.11 34.52 -25.89
CA ASN A 197 -2.15 33.46 -26.23
C ASN A 197 -2.41 32.87 -27.62
N HIS A 198 -2.16 33.61 -28.68
CA HIS A 198 -2.23 33.14 -30.09
C HIS A 198 -3.53 32.44 -30.47
N ASN A 199 -4.65 32.77 -29.84
CA ASN A 199 -5.95 32.09 -29.99
C ASN A 199 -5.87 30.57 -29.70
N LYS A 200 -5.06 30.16 -28.72
CA LYS A 200 -4.97 28.79 -28.22
C LYS A 200 -5.74 28.64 -26.92
N PRO A 201 -6.23 27.42 -26.58
CA PRO A 201 -6.70 27.10 -25.24
C PRO A 201 -5.59 27.36 -24.22
N SER A 202 -5.87 28.15 -23.21
CA SER A 202 -4.86 28.61 -22.26
C SER A 202 -5.45 28.78 -20.86
N LEU A 203 -4.68 28.42 -19.86
CA LEU A 203 -4.97 28.74 -18.47
C LEU A 203 -4.36 30.10 -18.14
N ILE A 204 -5.22 31.04 -17.81
CA ILE A 204 -4.84 32.44 -17.57
C ILE A 204 -5.34 32.85 -16.19
N TYR A 205 -4.40 33.32 -15.37
CA TYR A 205 -4.69 34.01 -14.12
C TYR A 205 -4.62 35.52 -14.37
N SER A 206 -5.59 36.23 -13.87
CA SER A 206 -5.63 37.70 -14.03
C SER A 206 -6.06 38.39 -12.74
N TYR A 207 -5.51 39.56 -12.54
CA TYR A 207 -5.81 40.39 -11.37
C TYR A 207 -5.90 41.88 -11.80
N ARG A 208 -6.84 42.61 -11.23
CA ARG A 208 -6.89 44.02 -11.45
C ARG A 208 -5.81 44.78 -10.67
N VAL A 209 -5.11 45.68 -11.31
CA VAL A 209 -4.11 46.53 -10.68
C VAL A 209 -4.75 47.85 -10.29
N SER A 210 -4.63 48.23 -9.02
CA SER A 210 -5.16 49.50 -8.47
C SER A 210 -4.16 50.07 -7.47
N LYS A 211 -4.31 51.34 -7.11
CA LYS A 211 -3.42 52.01 -6.15
C LYS A 211 -3.64 51.45 -4.72
N SER A 212 -4.91 51.19 -4.37
CA SER A 212 -5.33 50.50 -3.17
C SER A 212 -6.52 49.60 -3.53
N GLU A 213 -6.91 48.72 -2.65
CA GLU A 213 -8.03 47.80 -2.90
C GLU A 213 -9.36 48.47 -3.19
N SER A 214 -9.60 49.66 -2.64
CA SER A 214 -10.81 50.45 -2.82
C SER A 214 -10.77 51.41 -3.99
N ASP A 215 -9.60 51.54 -4.65
CA ASP A 215 -9.41 52.53 -5.75
C ASP A 215 -9.93 52.03 -7.08
N GLU A 216 -10.16 52.98 -8.03
CA GLU A 216 -10.45 52.63 -9.42
C GLU A 216 -9.30 51.79 -10.02
N PRO A 217 -9.63 50.80 -10.87
CA PRO A 217 -8.62 49.99 -11.51
C PRO A 217 -7.77 50.84 -12.49
N LEU A 218 -6.45 50.63 -12.42
CA LEU A 218 -5.46 51.21 -13.33
C LEU A 218 -5.23 50.35 -14.57
N GLY A 219 -5.40 49.05 -14.44
CA GLY A 219 -5.20 48.07 -15.50
C GLY A 219 -5.44 46.65 -15.02
N VAL A 220 -5.12 45.67 -15.85
CA VAL A 220 -5.23 44.24 -15.54
C VAL A 220 -3.91 43.55 -15.88
N LEU A 221 -3.39 42.81 -14.91
CA LEU A 221 -2.23 41.91 -15.07
C LEU A 221 -2.73 40.51 -15.39
N CYS A 222 -2.09 39.83 -16.37
CA CYS A 222 -2.42 38.48 -16.79
C CYS A 222 -1.16 37.62 -16.77
N LEU A 223 -1.21 36.45 -16.14
CA LEU A 223 -0.19 35.42 -16.17
C LEU A 223 -0.71 34.24 -16.99
N ILE A 224 0.06 33.80 -17.99
CA ILE A 224 -0.27 32.65 -18.83
C ILE A 224 0.56 31.46 -18.36
N PHE A 225 -0.10 30.42 -17.86
CA PHE A 225 0.51 29.26 -17.30
C PHE A 225 0.92 28.25 -18.39
N ARG A 226 2.07 27.59 -18.26
CA ARG A 226 2.57 26.54 -19.16
C ARG A 226 1.81 25.21 -18.97
N PHE A 227 0.50 25.25 -19.14
CA PHE A 227 -0.44 24.21 -18.77
C PHE A 227 -0.13 22.86 -19.45
N GLU A 228 0.10 22.85 -20.74
CA GLU A 228 0.37 21.64 -21.50
C GLU A 228 1.69 20.98 -21.07
N ASN A 229 2.74 21.76 -20.89
CA ASN A 229 4.05 21.26 -20.49
C ASN A 229 4.01 20.64 -19.08
N GLU A 230 3.29 21.27 -18.16
CA GLU A 230 3.13 20.78 -16.79
C GLU A 230 2.40 19.44 -16.76
N LEU A 231 1.28 19.33 -17.45
CA LEU A 231 0.53 18.08 -17.55
C LEU A 231 1.33 16.96 -18.20
N GLN A 232 2.05 17.25 -19.29
CA GLN A 232 2.92 16.26 -19.95
C GLN A 232 4.04 15.78 -19.02
N SER A 233 4.57 16.66 -18.15
CA SER A 233 5.56 16.29 -17.15
C SER A 233 4.97 15.34 -16.12
N ILE A 234 3.81 15.66 -15.56
CA ILE A 234 3.06 14.83 -14.60
C ILE A 234 2.74 13.46 -15.22
N PHE A 235 2.12 13.44 -16.40
CA PHE A 235 1.71 12.19 -17.07
C PHE A 235 2.90 11.28 -17.37
N ARG A 236 3.99 11.82 -17.92
CA ARG A 236 5.19 11.06 -18.26
C ARG A 236 5.79 10.37 -17.03
N LYS A 237 5.76 11.03 -15.89
CA LYS A 237 6.26 10.49 -14.65
C LYS A 237 5.37 9.34 -14.17
N LEU A 238 4.07 9.51 -14.16
CA LEU A 238 3.10 8.53 -13.67
C LEU A 238 2.94 7.30 -14.59
N THR A 239 3.20 7.45 -15.90
CA THR A 239 3.11 6.33 -16.86
C THR A 239 4.44 5.62 -17.11
N ARG A 240 5.53 6.05 -16.48
CA ARG A 240 6.88 5.51 -16.73
C ARG A 240 7.00 4.00 -16.51
N GLU A 241 6.37 3.48 -15.47
CA GLU A 241 6.43 2.05 -15.11
C GLU A 241 5.44 1.21 -15.92
N ASN A 242 4.31 1.79 -16.34
CA ASN A 242 3.31 1.14 -17.16
C ASN A 242 2.91 2.04 -18.35
N PRO A 243 3.63 1.95 -19.48
CA PRO A 243 3.40 2.81 -20.65
C PRO A 243 2.11 2.50 -21.41
N TYR A 244 1.38 1.45 -21.03
CA TYR A 244 0.09 1.10 -21.65
C TYR A 244 -1.09 1.86 -21.04
N ILE A 245 -0.88 2.51 -19.89
CA ILE A 245 -1.88 3.37 -19.27
C ILE A 245 -1.85 4.73 -19.98
N ALA A 246 -2.98 5.14 -20.48
CA ALA A 246 -3.22 6.50 -20.94
C ALA A 246 -3.84 7.31 -19.80
N LEU A 247 -3.26 8.48 -19.54
CA LEU A 247 -3.75 9.45 -18.56
C LEU A 247 -4.31 10.67 -19.29
N GLU A 248 -5.48 11.10 -18.92
CA GLU A 248 -6.18 12.25 -19.49
C GLU A 248 -6.65 13.20 -18.38
N LEU A 249 -6.73 14.46 -18.73
CA LEU A 249 -7.48 15.47 -17.99
C LEU A 249 -8.74 15.78 -18.77
N LEU A 250 -9.89 15.65 -18.14
CA LEU A 250 -11.19 15.92 -18.74
C LEU A 250 -11.82 17.17 -18.17
N GLY A 251 -12.57 17.88 -19.01
CA GLY A 251 -13.56 18.85 -18.57
C GLY A 251 -14.73 18.16 -17.86
N SER A 252 -15.51 18.91 -17.12
CA SER A 252 -16.73 18.42 -16.46
C SER A 252 -17.76 17.84 -17.43
N ASP A 253 -17.69 18.22 -18.70
CA ASP A 253 -18.50 17.73 -19.83
C ASP A 253 -17.96 16.47 -20.48
N GLY A 254 -16.77 15.98 -20.08
CA GLY A 254 -16.08 14.84 -20.66
C GLY A 254 -15.18 15.14 -21.85
N THR A 255 -14.99 16.41 -22.19
CA THR A 255 -14.04 16.82 -23.24
C THR A 255 -12.60 16.62 -22.77
N VAL A 256 -11.77 15.96 -23.55
CA VAL A 256 -10.34 15.77 -23.28
C VAL A 256 -9.62 17.11 -23.40
N ILE A 257 -9.08 17.59 -22.28
CA ILE A 257 -8.29 18.84 -22.19
C ILE A 257 -6.82 18.56 -22.44
N ALA A 258 -6.31 17.45 -21.89
CA ALA A 258 -4.95 16.98 -22.12
C ALA A 258 -4.90 15.45 -22.08
N SER A 259 -3.93 14.87 -22.76
CA SER A 259 -3.72 13.42 -22.83
C SER A 259 -2.23 13.08 -22.85
N SER A 260 -1.83 12.03 -22.12
CA SER A 260 -0.49 11.44 -22.19
C SER A 260 -0.21 10.80 -23.55
N SER A 261 -1.27 10.45 -24.28
CA SER A 261 -1.23 9.81 -25.59
C SER A 261 -2.11 10.53 -26.60
N ALA A 262 -1.79 11.82 -26.88
CA ALA A 262 -2.59 12.68 -27.75
C ALA A 262 -2.78 12.14 -29.19
N HIS A 263 -1.92 11.25 -29.66
CA HIS A 263 -2.09 10.57 -30.96
C HIS A 263 -3.22 9.54 -30.94
N HIS A 264 -3.46 8.91 -29.76
CA HIS A 264 -4.48 7.89 -29.58
C HIS A 264 -5.78 8.50 -29.03
N VAL A 265 -5.66 9.37 -28.04
CA VAL A 265 -6.77 10.13 -27.44
C VAL A 265 -6.53 11.62 -27.71
N PRO A 266 -7.04 12.14 -28.83
CA PRO A 266 -6.82 13.55 -29.19
C PRO A 266 -7.49 14.52 -28.23
N ILE A 267 -6.85 15.67 -28.01
CA ILE A 267 -7.44 16.79 -27.30
C ILE A 267 -8.74 17.21 -28.03
N GLY A 268 -9.80 17.48 -27.27
CA GLY A 268 -11.12 17.80 -27.78
C GLY A 268 -12.00 16.56 -28.08
N SER A 269 -11.48 15.33 -27.98
CA SER A 269 -12.31 14.12 -28.04
C SER A 269 -13.14 13.97 -26.75
N TYR A 270 -14.11 13.06 -26.77
CA TYR A 270 -14.99 12.81 -25.62
C TYR A 270 -14.65 11.48 -24.96
N LEU A 271 -14.49 11.50 -23.64
CA LEU A 271 -14.45 10.33 -22.77
C LEU A 271 -15.48 10.47 -21.65
N SER A 272 -15.91 9.35 -21.05
CA SER A 272 -16.88 9.39 -19.96
C SER A 272 -16.28 10.05 -18.71
N PRO A 273 -16.89 11.14 -18.20
CA PRO A 273 -16.42 11.80 -16.98
C PRO A 273 -16.91 11.13 -15.70
N ARG A 274 -17.55 9.95 -15.83
CA ARG A 274 -18.10 9.16 -14.71
C ARG A 274 -17.82 7.70 -14.94
N ASN A 275 -17.57 7.00 -13.85
CA ASN A 275 -17.45 5.54 -13.86
C ASN A 275 -18.81 4.90 -14.08
N ASN A 276 -18.85 3.83 -14.86
CA ASN A 276 -19.99 2.92 -14.93
C ASN A 276 -19.75 1.73 -13.97
N GLU A 277 -20.75 0.89 -13.76
CA GLU A 277 -20.66 -0.27 -12.83
C GLU A 277 -19.57 -1.26 -13.21
N ASP A 278 -19.22 -1.33 -14.49
CA ASP A 278 -18.25 -2.29 -15.02
C ASP A 278 -16.86 -1.71 -15.21
N HIS A 279 -16.67 -0.40 -15.04
CA HIS A 279 -15.43 0.32 -15.32
C HIS A 279 -14.82 0.04 -16.71
N GLN A 280 -15.70 -0.25 -17.70
CA GLN A 280 -15.29 -0.60 -19.06
C GLN A 280 -15.90 0.35 -20.08
N THR A 281 -15.12 0.65 -21.10
CA THR A 281 -15.56 1.49 -22.21
C THR A 281 -14.99 1.00 -23.55
N TYR A 282 -15.64 1.40 -24.63
CA TYR A 282 -15.13 1.20 -25.98
C TYR A 282 -14.59 2.51 -26.51
N TYR A 283 -13.35 2.49 -26.97
CA TYR A 283 -12.73 3.64 -27.60
C TYR A 283 -11.88 3.21 -28.80
N ALA A 284 -12.01 3.89 -29.94
CA ALA A 284 -11.26 3.61 -31.18
C ALA A 284 -11.26 2.12 -31.60
N GLY A 285 -12.33 1.36 -31.30
CA GLY A 285 -12.47 -0.04 -31.70
C GLY A 285 -11.90 -1.05 -30.70
N PHE A 286 -11.39 -0.62 -29.56
CA PHE A 286 -10.86 -1.47 -28.49
C PHE A 286 -11.65 -1.34 -27.20
N GLU A 287 -11.63 -2.39 -26.39
CA GLU A 287 -12.15 -2.38 -25.02
C GLU A 287 -11.10 -1.87 -24.05
N TYR A 288 -11.50 -0.98 -23.14
CA TYR A 288 -10.65 -0.41 -22.10
C TYR A 288 -11.25 -0.63 -20.73
N LEU A 289 -10.37 -0.88 -19.75
CA LEU A 289 -10.64 -0.63 -18.36
C LEU A 289 -10.31 0.83 -18.08
N TYR A 290 -11.17 1.56 -17.35
CA TYR A 290 -10.97 2.98 -17.07
C TYR A 290 -11.43 3.38 -15.69
N GLN A 291 -10.86 4.50 -15.21
CA GLN A 291 -11.24 5.14 -13.96
C GLN A 291 -11.26 6.67 -14.16
N ALA A 292 -12.32 7.30 -13.68
CA ALA A 292 -12.49 8.74 -13.67
C ALA A 292 -12.64 9.23 -12.22
N VAL A 293 -11.85 10.21 -11.82
CA VAL A 293 -11.77 10.70 -10.44
C VAL A 293 -11.84 12.21 -10.39
N LYS A 294 -12.43 12.77 -9.34
CA LYS A 294 -12.42 14.20 -9.05
C LYS A 294 -11.31 14.51 -8.06
N THR A 295 -10.77 15.71 -8.16
CA THR A 295 -9.83 16.16 -7.13
C THR A 295 -10.48 16.24 -5.76
N THR A 296 -9.70 15.97 -4.73
CA THR A 296 -10.05 16.21 -3.33
C THR A 296 -9.92 17.69 -2.95
N GLY A 297 -9.28 18.48 -3.82
CA GLY A 297 -8.95 19.89 -3.58
C GLY A 297 -7.69 20.06 -2.72
N TYR A 298 -7.22 21.29 -2.65
CA TYR A 298 -6.12 21.67 -1.77
C TYR A 298 -6.42 23.01 -1.09
N GLN A 299 -6.43 23.04 0.24
CA GLN A 299 -6.76 24.21 1.05
C GLN A 299 -8.06 24.93 0.60
N GLY A 300 -9.07 24.17 0.20
CA GLY A 300 -10.35 24.67 -0.30
C GLY A 300 -10.38 25.08 -1.77
N TYR A 301 -9.24 25.02 -2.49
CA TYR A 301 -9.16 25.25 -3.91
C TYR A 301 -9.39 23.95 -4.68
N ASN A 302 -10.32 23.96 -5.65
CA ASN A 302 -10.70 22.78 -6.43
C ASN A 302 -10.42 22.95 -7.94
N GLY A 303 -9.75 24.05 -8.34
CA GLY A 303 -9.53 24.38 -9.75
C GLY A 303 -10.81 24.60 -10.54
N SER A 304 -10.73 24.41 -11.85
CA SER A 304 -11.86 24.62 -12.77
C SER A 304 -12.83 23.43 -12.86
N GLY A 305 -12.84 22.51 -11.89
CA GLY A 305 -13.75 21.35 -11.85
C GLY A 305 -13.38 20.23 -12.83
N TRP A 306 -12.10 20.09 -13.12
CA TRP A 306 -11.56 19.04 -14.00
C TRP A 306 -11.62 17.65 -13.35
N ILE A 307 -11.51 16.64 -14.21
CA ILE A 307 -11.59 15.23 -13.83
C ILE A 307 -10.30 14.54 -14.31
N GLY A 308 -9.61 13.89 -13.39
CA GLY A 308 -8.53 12.95 -13.69
C GLY A 308 -9.12 11.68 -14.30
N HIS A 309 -8.56 11.21 -15.40
CA HIS A 309 -9.00 10.01 -16.08
C HIS A 309 -7.79 9.15 -16.43
N ALA A 310 -7.94 7.84 -16.24
CA ALA A 310 -6.94 6.85 -16.62
C ALA A 310 -7.61 5.68 -17.33
N MET A 311 -7.02 5.19 -18.41
CA MET A 311 -7.51 4.00 -19.08
C MET A 311 -6.38 3.12 -19.60
N VAL A 312 -6.66 1.81 -19.70
CA VAL A 312 -5.75 0.80 -20.24
C VAL A 312 -6.52 -0.16 -21.14
N PRO A 313 -5.97 -0.61 -22.30
CA PRO A 313 -6.60 -1.62 -23.11
C PRO A 313 -6.84 -2.90 -22.31
N LEU A 314 -8.05 -3.47 -22.35
CA LEU A 314 -8.46 -4.59 -21.51
C LEU A 314 -7.52 -5.81 -21.64
N HIS A 315 -7.01 -6.07 -22.84
CA HIS A 315 -6.07 -7.18 -23.11
C HIS A 315 -4.65 -6.96 -22.53
N LEU A 316 -4.36 -5.76 -22.02
CA LEU A 316 -3.10 -5.40 -21.35
C LEU A 316 -3.27 -5.11 -19.86
N ALA A 317 -4.53 -4.92 -19.41
CA ALA A 317 -4.87 -4.49 -18.06
C ALA A 317 -4.43 -5.47 -16.96
N PHE A 318 -4.39 -6.77 -17.28
CA PHE A 318 -4.12 -7.84 -16.31
C PHE A 318 -2.78 -8.55 -16.55
N ARG A 319 -1.86 -7.91 -17.29
CA ARG A 319 -0.51 -8.45 -17.44
C ARG A 319 0.24 -8.31 -16.13
N SER A 320 0.79 -9.42 -15.63
CA SER A 320 1.75 -9.35 -14.54
C SER A 320 2.99 -8.62 -15.04
N SER A 321 3.35 -7.52 -14.38
CA SER A 321 4.67 -6.92 -14.54
C SER A 321 5.74 -7.98 -14.21
N SER A 322 6.87 -7.98 -14.92
CA SER A 322 8.02 -8.79 -14.57
C SER A 322 8.31 -8.68 -13.07
N ARG A 323 8.54 -9.83 -12.40
CA ARG A 323 8.80 -9.87 -10.94
C ARG A 323 9.72 -8.72 -10.53
N PRO A 324 9.27 -7.81 -9.66
CA PRO A 324 10.10 -6.70 -9.22
C PRO A 324 11.40 -7.19 -8.57
N SER A 325 12.47 -6.41 -8.68
CA SER A 325 13.80 -6.78 -8.17
C SER A 325 13.87 -7.01 -6.66
N PHE A 326 12.94 -6.41 -5.90
CA PHE A 326 12.86 -6.55 -4.44
C PHE A 326 12.35 -7.92 -3.97
N LEU A 327 11.80 -8.76 -4.85
CA LEU A 327 11.35 -10.13 -4.53
C LEU A 327 12.49 -11.14 -4.31
N LYS A 328 13.74 -10.72 -4.36
CA LYS A 328 14.90 -11.57 -4.05
C LYS A 328 15.26 -11.60 -2.56
N ASN A 329 14.38 -11.12 -1.69
CA ASN A 329 14.63 -11.06 -0.26
C ASN A 329 14.09 -12.34 0.42
N GLU A 330 14.96 -13.10 1.09
CA GLU A 330 14.60 -14.31 1.87
C GLU A 330 13.51 -14.01 2.92
N LEU A 331 13.52 -12.79 3.49
CA LEU A 331 12.49 -12.35 4.43
C LEU A 331 11.12 -12.21 3.77
N PHE A 332 11.06 -11.72 2.51
CA PHE A 332 9.81 -11.66 1.76
C PHE A 332 9.19 -13.05 1.59
N ASP A 333 9.97 -14.03 1.13
CA ASP A 333 9.48 -15.39 0.92
C ASP A 333 9.04 -16.02 2.26
N SER A 334 9.78 -15.77 3.33
CA SER A 334 9.45 -16.25 4.67
C SER A 334 8.12 -15.70 5.18
N VAL A 335 7.89 -14.38 5.06
CA VAL A 335 6.66 -13.72 5.55
C VAL A 335 5.48 -14.03 4.62
N ALA A 336 5.66 -13.96 3.30
CA ALA A 336 4.60 -14.18 2.32
C ALA A 336 4.06 -15.63 2.32
N ASN A 337 4.89 -16.61 2.69
CA ASN A 337 4.46 -18.01 2.77
C ASN A 337 4.00 -18.45 4.17
N ALA A 338 4.23 -17.63 5.21
CA ALA A 338 3.81 -17.96 6.55
C ALA A 338 2.30 -17.72 6.74
N GLN A 339 1.54 -18.78 6.98
CA GLN A 339 0.08 -18.72 7.15
C GLN A 339 -0.38 -17.80 8.29
N ALA A 340 0.49 -17.53 9.27
CA ALA A 340 0.23 -16.60 10.36
C ALA A 340 -0.14 -15.20 9.85
N TYR A 341 0.46 -14.77 8.74
CA TYR A 341 0.28 -13.43 8.15
C TYR A 341 -0.76 -13.39 7.01
N TYR A 342 -1.45 -14.50 6.74
CA TYR A 342 -2.52 -14.49 5.75
C TYR A 342 -3.72 -13.71 6.26
N PRO A 343 -4.43 -12.98 5.41
CA PRO A 343 -5.76 -12.47 5.71
C PRO A 343 -6.70 -13.57 6.18
N GLN A 344 -7.68 -13.23 7.02
CA GLN A 344 -8.59 -14.21 7.62
C GLN A 344 -9.34 -15.01 6.55
N GLU A 345 -9.71 -14.35 5.48
CA GLU A 345 -10.42 -14.96 4.35
C GLU A 345 -9.60 -16.07 3.66
N LEU A 346 -8.28 -15.87 3.52
CA LEU A 346 -7.40 -16.89 2.95
C LEU A 346 -7.17 -18.05 3.93
N LYS A 347 -7.14 -17.78 5.25
CA LYS A 347 -7.09 -18.82 6.29
C LYS A 347 -8.35 -19.68 6.24
N ASP A 348 -9.52 -19.07 6.10
CA ASP A 348 -10.81 -19.77 6.04
C ASP A 348 -10.88 -20.76 4.85
N ILE A 349 -10.30 -20.40 3.70
CA ILE A 349 -10.20 -21.28 2.53
C ILE A 349 -9.33 -22.50 2.85
N LEU A 350 -8.17 -22.28 3.47
CA LEU A 350 -7.26 -23.37 3.85
C LEU A 350 -7.89 -24.31 4.91
N ASP A 351 -8.63 -23.74 5.86
CA ASP A 351 -9.32 -24.53 6.89
C ASP A 351 -10.45 -25.37 6.29
N LYS A 352 -11.22 -24.84 5.36
CA LYS A 352 -12.22 -25.59 4.58
C LYS A 352 -11.56 -26.72 3.78
N ALA A 353 -10.45 -26.45 3.09
CA ALA A 353 -9.72 -27.44 2.33
C ALA A 353 -9.15 -28.56 3.22
N ARG A 354 -8.60 -28.21 4.40
CA ARG A 354 -8.13 -29.19 5.41
C ARG A 354 -9.27 -30.06 5.92
N LYS A 355 -10.45 -29.49 6.17
CA LYS A 355 -11.61 -30.23 6.63
C LYS A 355 -12.05 -31.26 5.59
N ILE A 356 -12.16 -30.88 4.32
CA ILE A 356 -12.49 -31.80 3.23
C ILE A 356 -11.46 -32.94 3.15
N GLN A 357 -10.17 -32.61 3.24
CA GLN A 357 -9.12 -33.64 3.24
C GLN A 357 -9.25 -34.61 4.41
N SER A 358 -9.51 -34.11 5.63
CA SER A 358 -9.72 -34.95 6.81
C SER A 358 -10.92 -35.90 6.67
N GLU A 359 -12.02 -35.41 6.10
CA GLU A 359 -13.21 -36.23 5.82
C GLU A 359 -12.93 -37.34 4.79
N LEU A 360 -12.12 -37.02 3.76
CA LEU A 360 -11.68 -38.01 2.76
C LEU A 360 -10.76 -39.07 3.37
N ASP A 361 -9.81 -38.66 4.17
CA ASP A 361 -8.89 -39.58 4.84
C ASP A 361 -9.65 -40.55 5.74
N ILE A 362 -10.68 -40.09 6.45
CA ILE A 362 -11.58 -40.91 7.27
C ILE A 362 -12.36 -41.89 6.39
N THR A 363 -12.88 -41.40 5.26
CA THR A 363 -13.64 -42.26 4.32
C THR A 363 -12.77 -43.35 3.73
N VAL A 364 -11.57 -43.04 3.30
CA VAL A 364 -10.58 -44.01 2.77
C VAL A 364 -10.17 -44.99 3.83
N TRP A 365 -9.83 -44.52 5.04
CA TRP A 365 -9.44 -45.35 6.17
C TRP A 365 -10.56 -46.30 6.58
N ASN A 366 -11.83 -45.83 6.70
CA ASN A 366 -13.00 -46.67 6.99
C ASN A 366 -13.24 -47.71 5.90
N GLY A 367 -13.06 -47.33 4.63
CA GLY A 367 -13.17 -48.31 3.51
C GLY A 367 -12.12 -49.41 3.61
N ASN A 368 -10.88 -49.07 3.93
CA ASN A 368 -9.80 -50.08 4.14
C ASN A 368 -10.13 -51.02 5.33
N VAL A 369 -10.64 -50.45 6.44
CA VAL A 369 -11.06 -51.27 7.62
C VAL A 369 -12.22 -52.20 7.26
N GLN A 370 -13.18 -51.78 6.46
CA GLN A 370 -14.31 -52.62 6.00
C GLN A 370 -13.82 -53.75 5.11
N ILE A 371 -12.86 -53.50 4.20
CA ILE A 371 -12.26 -54.52 3.37
C ILE A 371 -11.55 -55.58 4.26
N ALA A 372 -10.77 -55.15 5.27
CA ALA A 372 -10.08 -55.98 6.20
C ALA A 372 -11.04 -56.89 7.02
N ASN A 373 -12.25 -56.41 7.28
CA ASN A 373 -13.26 -57.20 8.04
C ASN A 373 -14.18 -58.05 7.17
N ALA A 374 -14.17 -57.91 5.85
CA ALA A 374 -15.04 -58.68 4.92
C ALA A 374 -14.54 -60.11 4.74
N ILE A 375 -15.41 -61.08 5.02
CA ILE A 375 -15.15 -62.49 4.81
C ILE A 375 -15.43 -62.86 3.35
N GLY A 376 -14.44 -62.85 2.46
CA GLY A 376 -14.55 -63.32 1.09
C GLY A 376 -14.02 -62.32 0.04
N HIS A 377 -13.41 -62.83 -1.01
CA HIS A 377 -12.71 -62.22 -2.15
C HIS A 377 -12.61 -60.68 -2.16
N GLU A 378 -11.47 -60.19 -1.73
CA GLU A 378 -11.08 -58.77 -1.89
C GLU A 378 -11.09 -58.41 -3.39
N SER A 379 -11.79 -57.40 -3.75
CA SER A 379 -11.68 -56.82 -5.10
C SER A 379 -10.46 -55.91 -5.16
N PRO A 380 -9.43 -56.27 -5.95
CA PRO A 380 -8.25 -55.38 -6.18
C PRO A 380 -8.67 -53.99 -6.68
N PHE A 381 -9.81 -53.89 -7.33
CA PHE A 381 -10.44 -52.65 -7.79
C PHE A 381 -10.77 -51.71 -6.63
N THR A 382 -11.30 -52.23 -5.54
CA THR A 382 -11.71 -51.41 -4.39
C THR A 382 -10.51 -50.78 -3.67
N LYS A 383 -9.42 -51.57 -3.45
CA LYS A 383 -8.17 -51.03 -2.89
C LYS A 383 -7.57 -49.93 -3.81
N ALA A 384 -7.58 -50.14 -5.12
CA ALA A 384 -7.11 -49.17 -6.11
C ALA A 384 -7.96 -47.90 -6.09
N LEU A 385 -9.29 -48.01 -5.98
CA LEU A 385 -10.19 -46.84 -5.92
C LEU A 385 -9.93 -46.03 -4.64
N LEU A 386 -9.82 -46.64 -3.48
CA LEU A 386 -9.52 -45.94 -2.22
C LEU A 386 -8.17 -45.23 -2.28
N SER A 387 -7.15 -45.86 -2.88
CA SER A 387 -5.84 -45.25 -3.07
C SER A 387 -5.92 -44.02 -4.01
N GLU A 388 -6.73 -44.06 -5.06
CA GLU A 388 -6.89 -42.93 -6.00
C GLU A 388 -7.71 -41.79 -5.36
N ILE A 389 -8.70 -42.10 -4.49
CA ILE A 389 -9.43 -41.08 -3.72
C ILE A 389 -8.45 -40.33 -2.79
N SER A 390 -7.63 -41.06 -2.02
CA SER A 390 -6.62 -40.43 -1.13
C SER A 390 -5.65 -39.55 -1.91
N LYS A 391 -5.11 -40.05 -3.01
CA LYS A 391 -4.18 -39.31 -3.87
C LYS A 391 -4.82 -38.05 -4.48
N THR A 392 -6.08 -38.13 -4.93
CA THR A 392 -6.81 -36.97 -5.45
C THR A 392 -7.07 -35.93 -4.38
N GLY A 393 -7.35 -36.35 -3.14
CA GLY A 393 -7.47 -35.49 -1.99
C GLY A 393 -6.17 -34.73 -1.69
N GLU A 394 -5.03 -35.43 -1.64
CA GLU A 394 -3.73 -34.81 -1.45
C GLU A 394 -3.36 -33.82 -2.58
N GLU A 395 -3.64 -34.19 -3.85
CA GLU A 395 -3.46 -33.30 -4.99
C GLU A 395 -4.33 -32.03 -4.84
N THR A 396 -5.56 -32.20 -4.42
CA THR A 396 -6.50 -31.10 -4.16
C THR A 396 -5.94 -30.15 -3.12
N LYS A 397 -5.60 -30.66 -1.94
CA LYS A 397 -4.99 -29.86 -0.86
C LYS A 397 -3.76 -29.10 -1.34
N ARG A 398 -2.84 -29.77 -2.04
CA ARG A 398 -1.61 -29.13 -2.55
C ARG A 398 -1.90 -28.01 -3.52
N VAL A 399 -2.91 -28.14 -4.39
CA VAL A 399 -3.31 -27.08 -5.31
C VAL A 399 -3.88 -25.90 -4.57
N PHE A 400 -4.71 -26.12 -3.53
CA PHE A 400 -5.22 -25.03 -2.70
C PHE A 400 -4.11 -24.34 -1.91
N ASP A 401 -3.26 -25.06 -1.22
CA ASP A 401 -2.12 -24.52 -0.46
C ASP A 401 -1.25 -23.64 -1.36
N HIS A 402 -0.90 -24.12 -2.56
CA HIS A 402 -0.12 -23.35 -3.54
C HIS A 402 -0.86 -22.12 -4.06
N THR A 403 -2.15 -22.22 -4.33
CA THR A 403 -2.94 -21.10 -4.86
C THR A 403 -3.10 -20.00 -3.82
N VAL A 404 -3.41 -20.36 -2.57
CA VAL A 404 -3.55 -19.40 -1.49
C VAL A 404 -2.21 -18.71 -1.19
N ALA A 405 -1.11 -19.46 -1.18
CA ALA A 405 0.23 -18.89 -1.03
C ALA A 405 0.56 -17.90 -2.16
N ASN A 406 0.23 -18.24 -3.41
CA ASN A 406 0.42 -17.34 -4.54
C ASN A 406 -0.44 -16.08 -4.45
N LEU A 407 -1.71 -16.21 -4.02
CA LEU A 407 -2.59 -15.07 -3.79
C LEU A 407 -2.02 -14.13 -2.72
N ASN A 408 -1.62 -14.67 -1.57
CA ASN A 408 -1.02 -13.86 -0.52
C ASN A 408 0.27 -13.18 -0.97
N SER A 409 1.14 -13.90 -1.68
CA SER A 409 2.36 -13.34 -2.27
C SER A 409 2.04 -12.20 -3.25
N ALA A 410 1.03 -12.35 -4.11
CA ALA A 410 0.60 -11.32 -5.04
C ALA A 410 0.05 -10.08 -4.32
N MET A 411 -0.72 -10.24 -3.24
CA MET A 411 -1.20 -9.15 -2.40
C MET A 411 -0.04 -8.41 -1.71
N MET A 412 0.95 -9.14 -1.18
CA MET A 412 2.15 -8.55 -0.56
C MET A 412 2.97 -7.74 -1.58
N VAL A 413 3.15 -8.26 -2.79
CA VAL A 413 3.81 -7.52 -3.89
C VAL A 413 3.07 -6.24 -4.19
N GLN A 414 1.74 -6.29 -4.28
CA GLN A 414 0.92 -5.10 -4.52
C GLN A 414 1.11 -4.06 -3.41
N TYR A 415 1.08 -4.46 -2.14
CA TYR A 415 1.32 -3.54 -1.03
C TYR A 415 2.68 -2.83 -1.14
N LEU A 416 3.72 -3.57 -1.53
CA LEU A 416 5.05 -3.00 -1.71
C LEU A 416 5.11 -2.02 -2.90
N GLU A 417 4.48 -2.36 -4.02
CA GLU A 417 4.39 -1.48 -5.20
C GLU A 417 3.60 -0.20 -4.89
N ASP A 418 2.47 -0.32 -4.19
CA ASP A 418 1.66 0.83 -3.76
C ASP A 418 2.44 1.75 -2.82
N LEU A 419 3.14 1.20 -1.82
CA LEU A 419 3.96 1.98 -0.90
C LEU A 419 5.15 2.66 -1.58
N LYS A 420 5.79 1.98 -2.53
CA LYS A 420 6.84 2.55 -3.36
C LYS A 420 6.32 3.74 -4.18
N PHE A 421 5.16 3.60 -4.80
CA PHE A 421 4.51 4.67 -5.55
C PHE A 421 4.17 5.85 -4.64
N GLN A 422 3.58 5.58 -3.49
CA GLN A 422 3.17 6.62 -2.54
C GLN A 422 4.36 7.33 -1.89
N SER A 423 5.44 6.62 -1.60
CA SER A 423 6.68 7.24 -1.13
C SER A 423 7.28 8.18 -2.19
N SER A 424 7.21 7.80 -3.48
CA SER A 424 7.61 8.67 -4.58
C SER A 424 6.72 9.90 -4.69
N LEU A 425 5.42 9.76 -4.48
CA LEU A 425 4.49 10.88 -4.45
C LEU A 425 4.80 11.87 -3.31
N ALA A 426 5.10 11.34 -2.10
CA ALA A 426 5.48 12.18 -0.97
C ALA A 426 6.71 13.04 -1.27
N ILE A 427 7.72 12.44 -1.89
CA ILE A 427 8.93 13.17 -2.34
C ILE A 427 8.59 14.21 -3.40
N ASP A 428 7.72 13.90 -4.36
CA ASP A 428 7.36 14.85 -5.41
C ASP A 428 6.64 16.08 -4.87
N ILE A 429 5.74 15.88 -3.94
CA ILE A 429 5.03 16.96 -3.26
C ILE A 429 6.01 17.82 -2.46
N MET A 430 6.88 17.16 -1.69
CA MET A 430 7.88 17.83 -0.86
C MET A 430 8.90 18.62 -1.70
N ASP A 431 9.49 18.00 -2.73
CA ASP A 431 10.48 18.66 -3.59
C ASP A 431 9.91 19.88 -4.31
N ARG A 432 8.68 19.80 -4.81
CA ARG A 432 8.00 20.95 -5.44
C ARG A 432 7.76 22.05 -4.43
N ASN A 433 7.29 21.72 -3.25
CA ASN A 433 7.04 22.70 -2.21
C ASN A 433 8.32 23.42 -1.78
N LEU A 434 9.38 22.68 -1.47
CA LEU A 434 10.65 23.29 -1.06
C LEU A 434 11.32 24.09 -2.20
N TYR A 435 11.14 23.68 -3.46
CA TYR A 435 11.65 24.42 -4.59
C TYR A 435 11.00 25.80 -4.75
N GLU A 436 9.67 25.90 -4.51
CA GLU A 436 8.97 27.17 -4.53
C GLU A 436 9.51 28.11 -3.44
N ARG A 437 9.91 27.61 -2.27
CA ARG A 437 10.54 28.43 -1.20
C ARG A 437 11.83 29.09 -1.71
N ALA A 438 12.62 28.38 -2.51
CA ALA A 438 13.82 28.95 -3.13
C ALA A 438 13.48 30.03 -4.17
N ASN A 439 12.36 29.89 -4.91
CA ASN A 439 11.89 30.91 -5.83
C ASN A 439 11.38 32.16 -5.09
N ASP A 440 10.61 31.95 -4.04
CA ASP A 440 10.00 33.00 -3.24
C ASP A 440 11.06 33.94 -2.63
N CYS A 441 12.06 33.40 -1.91
CA CYS A 441 13.09 34.22 -1.31
C CYS A 441 13.87 35.02 -2.36
N ARG A 442 14.21 34.43 -3.51
CA ARG A 442 14.90 35.09 -4.63
C ARG A 442 14.09 36.21 -5.26
N TRP A 443 12.76 36.01 -5.39
CA TRP A 443 11.88 37.01 -5.97
C TRP A 443 11.64 38.16 -5.00
N TRP A 444 11.33 37.88 -3.73
CA TRP A 444 11.07 38.93 -2.76
C TRP A 444 12.29 39.77 -2.43
N ALA A 445 13.51 39.19 -2.54
CA ALA A 445 14.74 39.96 -2.45
C ALA A 445 14.86 41.08 -3.50
N LEU A 446 14.08 41.02 -4.59
CA LEU A 446 14.07 42.01 -5.65
C LEU A 446 13.06 43.15 -5.43
N THR A 447 12.31 43.14 -4.33
CA THR A 447 11.34 44.19 -4.02
C THR A 447 12.02 45.57 -3.96
N THR A 448 11.57 46.49 -4.80
CA THR A 448 12.17 47.83 -4.99
C THR A 448 12.29 48.60 -3.68
N THR A 449 11.25 48.59 -2.85
CA THR A 449 11.25 49.22 -1.51
C THR A 449 12.35 48.68 -0.60
N PHE A 450 12.59 47.36 -0.58
CA PHE A 450 13.66 46.75 0.24
C PHE A 450 15.05 47.20 -0.23
N ARG A 451 15.25 47.21 -1.56
CA ARG A 451 16.50 47.62 -2.19
C ARG A 451 16.83 49.10 -1.92
N GLU A 452 15.84 49.96 -1.97
CA GLU A 452 15.99 51.41 -1.75
C GLU A 452 16.23 51.70 -0.26
N CYS A 453 15.42 51.13 0.65
CA CYS A 453 15.56 51.36 2.08
C CYS A 453 16.93 50.93 2.62
N LEU A 454 17.39 49.73 2.19
CA LEU A 454 18.73 49.24 2.61
C LEU A 454 19.90 49.97 1.99
N SER A 455 19.70 50.64 0.84
CA SER A 455 20.77 51.41 0.15
C SER A 455 21.13 52.71 0.87
N GLN A 456 20.33 53.18 1.82
CA GLN A 456 20.50 54.47 2.48
C GLN A 456 21.52 54.41 3.66
N GLY A 457 22.09 53.23 3.96
CA GLY A 457 23.10 53.08 4.98
C GLY A 457 22.59 53.01 6.43
N SER A 458 21.39 53.51 6.71
CA SER A 458 20.63 53.38 7.97
C SER A 458 19.16 53.37 7.67
N VAL A 459 18.45 52.41 8.22
CA VAL A 459 17.00 52.24 8.01
C VAL A 459 16.26 53.15 8.99
N SER A 460 15.47 54.10 8.45
CA SER A 460 14.58 54.98 9.25
C SER A 460 13.39 54.16 9.80
N GLU A 461 12.70 54.69 10.85
CA GLU A 461 11.50 54.08 11.38
C GLU A 461 10.39 53.99 10.31
N ALA A 462 10.22 55.04 9.52
CA ALA A 462 9.26 55.07 8.42
C ALA A 462 9.55 54.02 7.34
N ASP A 463 10.85 53.81 7.01
CA ASP A 463 11.23 52.78 6.03
C ASP A 463 11.04 51.36 6.61
N ARG A 464 11.30 51.16 7.91
CA ARG A 464 11.01 49.92 8.61
C ARG A 464 9.51 49.60 8.56
N GLU A 465 8.65 50.54 8.86
CA GLU A 465 7.19 50.34 8.80
C GLU A 465 6.73 49.95 7.39
N LYS A 466 7.29 50.55 6.34
CA LYS A 466 6.99 50.15 4.96
C LYS A 466 7.42 48.70 4.67
N MET A 467 8.64 48.34 5.06
CA MET A 467 9.15 46.99 4.85
C MET A 467 8.36 45.97 5.66
N ASN A 468 8.01 46.27 6.93
CA ASN A 468 7.15 45.41 7.75
C ASN A 468 5.78 45.21 7.11
N SER A 469 5.16 46.27 6.56
CA SER A 469 3.86 46.18 5.89
C SER A 469 3.90 45.26 4.67
N ILE A 470 4.95 45.32 3.88
CA ILE A 470 5.14 44.47 2.68
C ILE A 470 5.37 43.03 3.13
N LEU A 471 6.26 42.78 4.10
CA LEU A 471 6.52 41.43 4.63
C LEU A 471 5.27 40.83 5.27
N GLY A 472 4.50 41.61 6.03
CA GLY A 472 3.25 41.17 6.62
C GLY A 472 2.22 40.76 5.56
N TYR A 473 2.04 41.60 4.53
CA TYR A 473 1.18 41.27 3.39
C TYR A 473 1.59 39.98 2.67
N ILE A 474 2.89 39.77 2.44
CA ILE A 474 3.38 38.52 1.85
C ILE A 474 3.08 37.34 2.77
N ASN A 475 3.34 37.49 4.07
CA ASN A 475 3.11 36.42 5.05
C ASN A 475 1.63 36.03 5.17
N ASP A 476 0.72 37.00 5.01
CA ASP A 476 -0.73 36.74 5.00
C ASP A 476 -1.21 36.00 3.75
N LEU A 477 -0.52 36.23 2.59
CA LEU A 477 -0.83 35.56 1.34
C LEU A 477 -0.32 34.09 1.30
N TYR A 478 0.83 33.85 1.93
CA TYR A 478 1.53 32.57 1.86
C TYR A 478 1.54 31.87 3.23
N THR A 479 0.59 30.97 3.46
CA THR A 479 0.37 30.29 4.75
C THR A 479 1.46 29.27 5.11
N VAL A 480 2.46 29.12 4.27
CA VAL A 480 3.57 28.15 4.44
C VAL A 480 4.77 28.73 5.20
N TYR A 481 4.69 29.99 5.59
CA TYR A 481 5.73 30.70 6.35
C TYR A 481 5.21 31.16 7.71
N THR A 482 6.02 30.95 8.75
CA THR A 482 5.70 31.45 10.09
C THR A 482 6.23 32.84 10.32
N ALA A 483 7.34 33.20 9.69
CA ALA A 483 7.97 34.50 9.83
C ALA A 483 8.84 34.82 8.62
N MET A 484 9.02 36.12 8.37
CA MET A 484 10.00 36.63 7.42
C MET A 484 10.74 37.79 8.04
N PHE A 485 11.99 37.95 7.68
CA PHE A 485 12.80 39.06 8.17
C PHE A 485 13.80 39.56 7.10
N ILE A 486 14.14 40.85 7.20
CA ILE A 486 15.18 41.49 6.40
C ILE A 486 16.31 41.87 7.33
N TYR A 487 17.53 41.66 6.90
CA TYR A 487 18.74 42.05 7.63
C TYR A 487 19.70 42.87 6.73
N ASP A 488 20.48 43.74 7.36
CA ASP A 488 21.43 44.59 6.70
C ASP A 488 22.76 43.86 6.36
N ARG A 489 23.78 44.64 5.86
CA ARG A 489 25.10 44.10 5.48
C ARG A 489 25.89 43.52 6.66
N GLU A 490 25.61 43.96 7.86
CA GLU A 490 26.24 43.49 9.09
C GLU A 490 25.52 42.26 9.66
N GLY A 491 24.45 41.80 9.02
CA GLY A 491 23.60 40.69 9.46
C GLY A 491 22.65 41.06 10.61
N VAL A 492 22.33 42.35 10.76
CA VAL A 492 21.42 42.82 11.81
C VAL A 492 19.99 42.88 11.24
N ILE A 493 19.02 42.27 11.91
CA ILE A 493 17.63 42.27 11.53
C ILE A 493 17.05 43.69 11.60
N VAL A 494 16.54 44.21 10.49
CA VAL A 494 16.01 45.57 10.40
C VAL A 494 14.47 45.62 10.21
N SER A 495 13.86 44.52 9.77
CA SER A 495 12.44 44.41 9.50
C SER A 495 11.94 42.97 9.69
N VAL A 496 10.68 42.78 10.11
CA VAL A 496 10.03 41.50 10.34
C VAL A 496 8.60 41.51 9.83
N SER A 497 8.06 40.33 9.49
CA SER A 497 6.67 40.20 8.96
C SER A 497 5.58 40.28 10.03
N THR A 498 5.89 39.84 11.26
CA THR A 498 4.89 39.70 12.33
C THR A 498 5.21 40.63 13.52
N PRO A 499 4.20 41.21 14.20
CA PRO A 499 4.42 42.02 15.39
C PRO A 499 5.09 41.28 16.55
N GLU A 500 4.84 39.96 16.64
CA GLU A 500 5.42 39.08 17.67
C GLU A 500 6.95 39.02 17.58
N ASP A 501 7.48 39.14 16.36
CA ASP A 501 8.89 39.07 16.06
C ASP A 501 9.62 40.41 16.16
N HIS A 502 8.93 41.52 16.50
CA HIS A 502 9.56 42.85 16.66
C HIS A 502 10.74 42.83 17.65
N ALA A 503 10.75 41.92 18.61
CA ALA A 503 11.87 41.73 19.54
C ALA A 503 13.17 41.23 18.87
N LEU A 504 13.11 40.78 17.63
CA LEU A 504 14.28 40.38 16.81
C LEU A 504 14.97 41.58 16.14
N ILE A 505 14.28 42.70 15.94
CA ILE A 505 14.82 43.89 15.31
C ILE A 505 16.00 44.41 16.12
N GLY A 506 17.11 44.72 15.44
CA GLY A 506 18.39 45.13 16.05
C GLY A 506 19.25 43.98 16.54
N LYS A 507 18.82 42.73 16.48
CA LYS A 507 19.66 41.57 16.81
C LYS A 507 20.45 41.14 15.59
N ARG A 508 21.69 40.77 15.84
CA ARG A 508 22.56 40.20 14.81
C ARG A 508 22.30 38.70 14.68
N ILE A 509 22.20 38.22 13.43
CA ILE A 509 22.06 36.82 13.10
C ILE A 509 23.42 36.14 13.34
N GLY A 510 23.44 35.11 14.22
CA GLY A 510 24.67 34.40 14.59
C GLY A 510 24.98 33.18 13.73
N TYR A 511 24.25 32.95 12.63
CA TYR A 511 24.40 31.78 11.78
C TYR A 511 25.21 32.08 10.52
N THR A 512 25.95 31.08 10.03
CA THR A 512 26.82 31.20 8.86
C THR A 512 26.05 31.49 7.58
N TRP A 513 24.87 30.91 7.43
CA TRP A 513 24.04 31.10 6.25
C TRP A 513 23.68 32.57 5.96
N ALA A 514 23.60 33.42 6.98
CA ALA A 514 23.34 34.86 6.78
C ALA A 514 24.53 35.55 6.09
N MET A 515 25.76 35.19 6.49
CA MET A 515 26.98 35.75 5.88
C MET A 515 27.19 35.15 4.47
N GLU A 516 26.95 33.86 4.29
CA GLU A 516 26.98 33.20 2.99
C GLU A 516 25.99 33.84 2.01
N THR A 517 24.79 34.23 2.48
CA THR A 517 23.81 34.97 1.67
C THR A 517 24.32 36.29 1.18
N LEU A 518 25.05 37.05 2.04
CA LEU A 518 25.61 38.35 1.69
C LEU A 518 26.79 38.24 0.69
N ASP A 519 27.36 37.05 0.51
CA ASP A 519 28.44 36.76 -0.46
C ASP A 519 27.90 36.28 -1.82
N LEU A 520 26.58 36.08 -1.99
CA LEU A 520 25.99 35.67 -3.25
C LEU A 520 26.24 36.68 -4.37
N LYS A 521 26.47 36.18 -5.61
CA LYS A 521 26.91 36.99 -6.76
C LYS A 521 25.79 37.35 -7.69
N THR A 522 24.73 36.54 -7.74
CA THR A 522 23.61 36.72 -8.67
C THR A 522 22.26 36.67 -7.94
N THR A 523 21.22 37.18 -8.59
CA THR A 523 19.84 37.11 -8.08
C THR A 523 19.21 35.72 -8.23
N GLN A 524 19.92 34.77 -8.86
CA GLN A 524 19.48 33.40 -9.03
C GLN A 524 19.98 32.48 -7.92
N GLU A 525 20.97 32.93 -7.14
CA GLU A 525 21.54 32.17 -6.03
C GLU A 525 20.73 32.40 -4.75
N TYR A 526 20.75 31.41 -3.87
CA TYR A 526 20.13 31.43 -2.55
C TYR A 526 20.89 30.53 -1.60
N VAL A 527 20.60 30.65 -0.32
CA VAL A 527 21.18 29.81 0.75
C VAL A 527 20.04 29.24 1.59
N VAL A 528 20.12 27.97 1.94
CA VAL A 528 19.18 27.30 2.85
C VAL A 528 19.90 26.90 4.12
N SER A 529 19.33 27.15 5.28
CA SER A 529 19.85 26.64 6.54
C SER A 529 19.82 25.11 6.60
N THR A 530 20.66 24.51 7.44
CA THR A 530 20.48 23.12 7.85
C THR A 530 19.16 22.94 8.58
N PHE A 531 18.59 21.71 8.54
CA PHE A 531 17.36 21.37 9.28
C PHE A 531 17.72 21.18 10.77
N GLU A 532 17.59 22.24 11.54
CA GLU A 532 17.96 22.25 12.96
C GLU A 532 17.03 23.17 13.78
N PRO A 533 16.97 23.01 15.11
CA PRO A 533 16.19 23.91 15.97
C PRO A 533 16.60 25.36 15.79
N SER A 534 15.64 26.22 15.49
CA SER A 534 15.85 27.64 15.21
C SER A 534 15.09 28.54 16.21
N PRO A 535 15.74 29.59 16.75
CA PRO A 535 15.05 30.59 17.58
C PRO A 535 14.01 31.37 16.78
N TYR A 536 14.09 31.39 15.45
CA TYR A 536 13.11 32.02 14.55
C TYR A 536 11.88 31.13 14.33
N TYR A 537 11.88 29.89 14.83
CA TYR A 537 10.75 28.94 14.76
C TYR A 537 10.47 28.31 16.14
N ALA A 538 10.48 29.13 17.20
CA ALA A 538 10.23 28.69 18.57
C ALA A 538 11.09 27.50 19.04
N ASN A 539 12.37 27.44 18.61
CA ASN A 539 13.31 26.35 18.85
C ASN A 539 12.88 24.99 18.29
N ARG A 540 11.96 24.97 17.31
CA ARG A 540 11.67 23.77 16.51
C ARG A 540 12.57 23.74 15.27
N SER A 541 12.75 22.54 14.70
CA SER A 541 13.58 22.37 13.49
C SER A 541 12.86 22.89 12.25
N THR A 542 13.57 23.65 11.42
CA THR A 542 13.04 24.17 10.16
C THR A 542 14.15 24.48 9.17
N TYR A 543 13.76 24.75 7.92
CA TYR A 543 14.59 25.37 6.91
C TYR A 543 14.32 26.88 6.85
N ILE A 544 15.39 27.67 6.72
CA ILE A 544 15.33 29.11 6.46
C ILE A 544 15.93 29.37 5.11
N TYR A 545 15.12 29.85 4.18
CA TYR A 545 15.55 30.19 2.83
C TYR A 545 15.97 31.65 2.78
N ASN A 546 17.11 31.92 2.17
CA ASN A 546 17.73 33.23 2.18
C ASN A 546 18.17 33.64 0.78
N ALA A 547 17.94 34.91 0.44
CA ALA A 547 18.45 35.51 -0.80
C ALA A 547 19.03 36.90 -0.52
N CYS A 548 20.04 37.27 -1.29
CA CYS A 548 20.70 38.57 -1.15
C CYS A 548 19.86 39.68 -1.78
N ILE A 549 19.71 40.80 -1.07
CA ILE A 549 19.09 42.02 -1.56
C ILE A 549 20.23 42.90 -2.14
N ARG A 550 20.07 43.24 -3.44
CA ARG A 550 21.06 44.00 -4.19
C ARG A 550 20.51 45.37 -4.64
N ASN A 551 21.28 46.40 -4.53
CA ASN A 551 20.88 47.75 -5.00
C ASN A 551 20.93 47.88 -6.55
N SER A 552 20.59 49.05 -7.05
CA SER A 552 20.61 49.35 -8.49
C SER A 552 22.03 49.33 -9.11
N LYS A 553 23.08 49.31 -8.27
CA LYS A 553 24.48 49.19 -8.71
C LYS A 553 24.98 47.73 -8.59
N GLU A 554 24.10 46.81 -8.34
CA GLU A 554 24.40 45.41 -8.09
C GLU A 554 25.30 45.13 -6.87
N GLU A 555 25.31 46.05 -5.90
CA GLU A 555 25.99 45.82 -4.63
C GLU A 555 25.04 45.14 -3.64
N ASN A 556 25.56 44.18 -2.86
CA ASN A 556 24.81 43.54 -1.80
C ASN A 556 24.53 44.53 -0.66
N VAL A 557 23.28 44.81 -0.37
CA VAL A 557 22.86 45.79 0.66
C VAL A 557 22.23 45.13 1.89
N GLY A 558 21.92 43.85 1.82
CA GLY A 558 21.36 43.05 2.91
C GLY A 558 20.84 41.71 2.40
N GLY A 559 20.00 41.06 3.19
CA GLY A 559 19.38 39.79 2.82
C GLY A 559 17.95 39.66 3.37
N ILE A 560 17.19 38.79 2.77
CA ILE A 560 15.88 38.36 3.25
C ILE A 560 15.98 36.92 3.71
N GLY A 561 15.40 36.59 4.88
CA GLY A 561 15.23 35.25 5.40
C GLY A 561 13.75 34.92 5.53
N ILE A 562 13.33 33.77 5.02
CA ILE A 562 11.96 33.26 5.15
C ILE A 562 11.96 31.94 5.91
N VAL A 563 11.15 31.87 6.95
CA VAL A 563 11.08 30.75 7.90
C VAL A 563 9.96 29.83 7.48
N PHE A 564 10.31 28.66 6.99
CA PHE A 564 9.35 27.66 6.53
C PHE A 564 8.61 27.01 7.72
N ASP A 565 7.29 26.87 7.65
CA ASP A 565 6.49 26.15 8.66
C ASP A 565 6.65 24.63 8.49
N ALA A 566 7.85 24.12 8.79
CA ALA A 566 8.26 22.77 8.47
C ALA A 566 7.40 21.70 9.15
N GLU A 567 7.02 21.90 10.41
CA GLU A 567 6.25 20.90 11.17
C GLU A 567 4.89 20.65 10.54
N SER A 568 4.08 21.71 10.39
CA SER A 568 2.73 21.61 9.83
C SER A 568 2.74 21.20 8.36
N GLN A 569 3.68 21.73 7.56
CA GLN A 569 3.70 21.48 6.13
C GLN A 569 4.17 20.07 5.80
N PHE A 570 5.24 19.58 6.43
CA PHE A 570 5.72 18.23 6.19
C PHE A 570 4.73 17.17 6.68
N GLU A 571 4.12 17.38 7.85
CA GLU A 571 3.08 16.49 8.36
C GLU A 571 1.89 16.44 7.40
N ALA A 572 1.40 17.57 6.91
CA ALA A 572 0.32 17.63 5.94
C ALA A 572 0.68 16.92 4.63
N MET A 573 1.90 17.09 4.11
CA MET A 573 2.38 16.40 2.90
C MET A 573 2.39 14.89 3.07
N LEU A 574 2.84 14.39 4.22
CA LEU A 574 2.83 12.96 4.53
C LEU A 574 1.42 12.41 4.68
N HIS A 575 0.54 13.12 5.39
CA HIS A 575 -0.87 12.73 5.55
C HIS A 575 -1.64 12.68 4.22
N ASP A 576 -1.32 13.57 3.28
CA ASP A 576 -1.95 13.59 1.96
C ASP A 576 -1.54 12.40 1.08
N THR A 577 -0.40 11.78 1.37
CA THR A 577 0.12 10.65 0.60
C THR A 577 -0.24 9.29 1.20
N LEU A 578 -0.68 9.24 2.47
CA LEU A 578 -1.12 7.98 3.08
C LEU A 578 -2.44 7.50 2.45
N PRO A 579 -2.55 6.18 2.14
CA PRO A 579 -3.80 5.61 1.66
C PRO A 579 -4.92 5.84 2.67
N LYS A 580 -6.10 6.12 2.14
CA LYS A 580 -7.32 6.28 2.94
C LYS A 580 -8.32 5.20 2.54
N ASP A 581 -9.01 4.65 3.51
CA ASP A 581 -10.10 3.68 3.28
C ASP A 581 -11.36 4.37 2.72
N GLU A 582 -12.41 3.61 2.50
CA GLU A 582 -13.72 4.12 2.04
C GLU A 582 -14.34 5.19 2.98
N ASN A 583 -13.92 5.24 4.24
CA ASN A 583 -14.34 6.21 5.23
C ASN A 583 -13.40 7.42 5.33
N HIS A 584 -12.42 7.53 4.41
CA HIS A 584 -11.36 8.54 4.42
C HIS A 584 -10.42 8.46 5.64
N ALA A 585 -10.38 7.32 6.35
CA ALA A 585 -9.46 7.07 7.46
C ALA A 585 -8.18 6.37 6.98
N ILE A 586 -7.05 6.69 7.63
CA ILE A 586 -5.78 5.99 7.40
C ILE A 586 -5.89 4.62 8.08
N PRO A 587 -5.56 3.51 7.40
CA PRO A 587 -5.56 2.17 8.00
C PRO A 587 -4.73 2.11 9.28
N GLU A 588 -5.21 1.38 10.28
CA GLU A 588 -4.58 1.27 11.60
C GLU A 588 -3.13 0.79 11.50
N GLY A 589 -2.23 1.47 12.20
CA GLY A 589 -0.80 1.15 12.22
C GLY A 589 0.00 1.58 10.99
N MET A 590 -0.62 2.21 9.98
CA MET A 590 0.11 2.86 8.88
C MET A 590 0.63 4.23 9.30
N PHE A 591 1.85 4.52 8.93
CA PHE A 591 2.46 5.84 9.16
C PHE A 591 3.50 6.17 8.09
N ALA A 592 3.86 7.43 7.99
CA ALA A 592 4.84 7.95 7.04
C ALA A 592 5.84 8.88 7.73
N LEU A 593 7.06 8.91 7.21
CA LEU A 593 8.17 9.71 7.72
C LEU A 593 8.90 10.41 6.57
N PHE A 594 9.44 11.60 6.86
CA PHE A 594 10.59 12.15 6.15
C PHE A 594 11.83 12.01 7.02
N ILE A 595 12.92 11.55 6.43
CA ILE A 595 14.22 11.40 7.10
C ILE A 595 15.36 12.02 6.28
N ASP A 596 16.47 12.33 6.93
CA ASP A 596 17.73 12.64 6.24
C ASP A 596 18.54 11.37 5.92
N ARG A 597 19.68 11.53 5.22
CA ARG A 597 20.60 10.43 4.87
C ARG A 597 21.23 9.71 6.07
N ASN A 598 21.16 10.29 7.25
CA ASN A 598 21.66 9.67 8.49
C ASN A 598 20.55 8.94 9.26
N GLY A 599 19.36 8.86 8.70
CA GLY A 599 18.19 8.26 9.35
C GLY A 599 17.53 9.16 10.39
N ARG A 600 17.89 10.45 10.46
CA ARG A 600 17.27 11.39 11.39
C ARG A 600 15.89 11.79 10.89
N VAL A 601 14.91 11.69 11.76
CA VAL A 601 13.50 12.01 11.45
C VAL A 601 13.33 13.53 11.31
N ILE A 602 12.82 13.96 10.16
CA ILE A 602 12.46 15.34 9.83
C ILE A 602 10.98 15.59 10.15
N SER A 603 10.12 14.63 9.83
CA SER A 603 8.68 14.68 10.11
C SER A 603 8.11 13.28 10.27
N SER A 604 7.04 13.16 11.04
CA SER A 604 6.38 11.89 11.35
C SER A 604 4.86 12.10 11.44
N THR A 605 4.09 11.16 10.90
CA THR A 605 2.63 11.10 11.09
C THR A 605 2.21 10.28 12.31
N THR A 606 3.17 9.69 13.04
CA THR A 606 2.91 8.98 14.29
C THR A 606 3.58 9.69 15.48
N SER A 607 2.91 9.67 16.63
CA SER A 607 3.46 10.20 17.89
C SER A 607 4.56 9.34 18.50
N ASP A 608 4.69 8.09 18.07
CA ASP A 608 5.63 7.12 18.61
C ASP A 608 7.06 7.39 18.17
N ILE A 609 7.25 8.05 17.03
CA ILE A 609 8.55 8.43 16.45
C ILE A 609 8.69 9.95 16.46
N ARG A 610 9.70 10.46 17.15
CA ARG A 610 9.88 11.90 17.36
C ARG A 610 10.76 12.53 16.30
N VAL A 611 10.46 13.78 15.94
CA VAL A 611 11.33 14.60 15.09
C VAL A 611 12.72 14.74 15.75
N GLY A 612 13.77 14.52 14.97
CA GLY A 612 15.16 14.54 15.44
C GLY A 612 15.69 13.19 15.93
N GLU A 613 14.86 12.19 16.11
CA GLU A 613 15.25 10.82 16.42
C GLU A 613 16.03 10.19 15.25
N VAL A 614 16.96 9.28 15.54
CA VAL A 614 17.73 8.57 14.51
C VAL A 614 17.28 7.12 14.47
N LEU A 615 16.74 6.72 13.34
CA LEU A 615 16.24 5.37 13.13
C LEU A 615 17.35 4.44 12.62
N SER A 616 17.34 3.19 13.12
CA SER A 616 18.19 2.13 12.58
C SER A 616 17.51 1.51 11.35
N LEU A 617 17.98 1.88 10.17
CA LEU A 617 17.43 1.44 8.90
C LEU A 617 18.45 0.62 8.09
N PRO A 618 18.01 -0.25 7.18
CA PRO A 618 18.90 -0.91 6.24
C PRO A 618 19.72 0.09 5.43
N VAL A 619 21.00 -0.21 5.22
CA VAL A 619 21.91 0.63 4.42
C VAL A 619 21.38 0.87 3.01
N SER A 620 20.71 -0.12 2.43
CA SER A 620 20.06 -0.01 1.11
C SER A 620 19.04 1.13 1.00
N ILE A 621 18.39 1.51 2.11
CA ILE A 621 17.45 2.63 2.17
C ILE A 621 18.21 3.97 2.29
N LEU A 622 19.20 4.04 3.17
CA LEU A 622 19.96 5.26 3.40
C LEU A 622 20.85 5.66 2.21
N GLU A 623 21.27 4.67 1.39
CA GLU A 623 22.12 4.87 0.21
C GLU A 623 21.33 4.93 -1.12
N LEU A 624 20.00 5.09 -1.08
CA LEU A 624 19.21 5.28 -2.29
C LEU A 624 19.77 6.43 -3.15
N SER A 625 19.97 6.19 -4.43
CA SER A 625 20.35 7.24 -5.37
C SER A 625 19.24 8.28 -5.53
N PRO A 626 19.56 9.55 -5.87
CA PRO A 626 18.54 10.55 -6.14
C PRO A 626 17.46 10.05 -7.13
N GLY A 627 16.20 10.17 -6.75
CA GLY A 627 15.04 9.70 -7.53
C GLY A 627 14.85 8.18 -7.56
N GLN A 628 15.65 7.43 -6.82
CA GLN A 628 15.49 5.99 -6.69
C GLN A 628 14.42 5.69 -5.62
N SER A 629 13.57 4.71 -5.94
CA SER A 629 12.59 4.16 -5.00
C SER A 629 12.87 2.69 -4.76
N ASP A 630 12.62 2.23 -3.54
CA ASP A 630 12.72 0.83 -3.14
C ASP A 630 11.52 0.45 -2.27
N ALA A 631 11.24 -0.86 -2.21
CA ALA A 631 10.25 -1.38 -1.28
C ALA A 631 10.70 -2.74 -0.74
N GLN A 632 10.49 -2.98 0.55
CA GLN A 632 10.90 -4.22 1.21
C GLN A 632 10.10 -4.51 2.47
N ILE A 633 10.15 -5.75 2.94
CA ILE A 633 9.63 -6.11 4.27
C ILE A 633 10.76 -5.96 5.28
N LEU A 634 10.45 -5.39 6.44
CA LEU A 634 11.41 -5.26 7.54
C LEU A 634 10.72 -5.43 8.90
N PRO A 635 11.46 -5.92 9.91
CA PRO A 635 11.01 -5.92 11.30
C PRO A 635 11.21 -4.54 11.91
N PHE A 636 10.18 -4.05 12.59
CA PHE A 636 10.23 -2.81 13.35
C PHE A 636 9.35 -2.94 14.61
N GLU A 637 9.90 -2.67 15.78
CA GLU A 637 9.19 -2.74 17.09
C GLU A 637 8.33 -4.01 17.31
N GLY A 638 8.85 -5.17 16.91
CA GLY A 638 8.14 -6.45 17.11
C GLY A 638 7.04 -6.74 16.10
N VAL A 639 6.93 -5.94 15.04
CA VAL A 639 5.98 -6.09 13.94
C VAL A 639 6.73 -6.17 12.61
N TYR A 640 6.29 -7.02 11.69
CA TYR A 640 6.72 -6.94 10.29
C TYR A 640 5.95 -5.86 9.57
N TYR A 641 6.68 -4.99 8.89
CA TYR A 641 6.12 -3.93 8.04
C TYR A 641 6.53 -4.11 6.58
N ALA A 642 5.60 -3.82 5.69
CA ALA A 642 5.94 -3.46 4.31
C ALA A 642 6.35 -1.98 4.32
N LEU A 643 7.54 -1.69 3.77
CA LEU A 643 8.11 -0.36 3.68
C LEU A 643 8.25 0.04 2.21
N GLY A 644 7.78 1.24 1.87
CA GLY A 644 8.14 1.96 0.65
C GLY A 644 9.06 3.12 0.98
N ALA A 645 10.13 3.29 0.21
CA ALA A 645 11.12 4.35 0.40
C ALA A 645 11.47 5.01 -0.92
N THR A 646 11.62 6.33 -0.93
CA THR A 646 12.07 7.10 -2.11
C THR A 646 12.97 8.24 -1.68
N CYS A 647 14.11 8.39 -2.39
CA CYS A 647 15.00 9.51 -2.20
C CYS A 647 14.64 10.67 -3.12
N SER A 648 14.73 11.90 -2.62
CA SER A 648 14.58 13.12 -3.41
C SER A 648 15.49 13.12 -4.64
N ASN A 649 14.96 13.63 -5.75
CA ASN A 649 15.73 13.90 -6.97
C ASN A 649 15.87 15.40 -7.23
N GLY A 650 15.31 16.21 -6.36
CA GLY A 650 15.09 17.64 -6.57
C GLY A 650 14.05 17.91 -7.67
N TYR A 651 13.48 19.09 -7.62
CA TYR A 651 12.55 19.60 -8.62
C TYR A 651 13.07 20.94 -9.15
N ARG A 652 13.13 21.13 -10.47
CA ARG A 652 13.73 22.30 -11.10
C ARG A 652 12.82 22.96 -12.12
N GLU A 653 11.56 22.56 -12.16
CA GLU A 653 10.62 22.98 -13.19
C GLU A 653 11.21 22.74 -14.61
N TYR A 654 11.36 23.81 -15.37
CA TYR A 654 11.92 23.79 -16.73
C TYR A 654 13.38 24.27 -16.79
N LYS A 655 14.05 24.46 -15.63
CA LYS A 655 15.45 24.86 -15.54
C LYS A 655 16.37 23.63 -15.66
N GLN A 656 17.54 23.82 -16.25
CA GLN A 656 18.53 22.76 -16.40
C GLN A 656 19.37 22.57 -15.13
N SER A 657 19.72 23.68 -14.45
CA SER A 657 20.44 23.68 -13.18
C SER A 657 20.23 25.01 -12.48
N ASP A 658 19.99 24.99 -11.18
CA ASP A 658 19.80 26.19 -10.35
C ASP A 658 20.38 26.02 -8.94
N GLY A 659 21.17 24.93 -8.72
CA GLY A 659 21.76 24.63 -7.43
C GLY A 659 20.83 24.03 -6.39
N TYR A 660 19.56 23.75 -6.71
CA TYR A 660 18.67 23.07 -5.80
C TYR A 660 19.10 21.61 -5.63
N ASP A 661 19.34 21.22 -4.38
CA ASP A 661 19.66 19.87 -3.96
C ASP A 661 18.94 19.55 -2.64
N ASN A 662 18.47 18.32 -2.51
CA ASN A 662 17.72 17.85 -1.35
C ASN A 662 17.99 16.36 -1.12
N ASP A 663 18.35 16.00 0.10
CA ASP A 663 18.73 14.64 0.51
C ASP A 663 17.65 13.92 1.32
N ILE A 664 16.43 14.41 1.32
CA ILE A 664 15.33 13.82 2.09
C ILE A 664 14.90 12.50 1.46
N ILE A 665 14.62 11.52 2.33
CA ILE A 665 14.04 10.23 1.98
C ILE A 665 12.65 10.17 2.62
N SER A 666 11.62 9.81 1.84
CA SER A 666 10.30 9.46 2.37
C SER A 666 10.25 7.98 2.71
N LEU A 667 9.59 7.63 3.80
CA LEU A 667 9.34 6.27 4.25
C LEU A 667 7.85 6.11 4.55
N LEU A 668 7.23 5.10 3.98
CA LEU A 668 5.83 4.74 4.27
C LEU A 668 5.77 3.31 4.80
N TYR A 669 5.16 3.14 5.96
CA TYR A 669 5.07 1.86 6.67
C TYR A 669 3.63 1.35 6.68
N ARG A 670 3.46 0.07 6.31
CA ARG A 670 2.19 -0.66 6.45
C ARG A 670 2.41 -1.91 7.28
N PRO A 671 1.69 -2.13 8.39
CA PRO A 671 1.87 -3.31 9.23
C PRO A 671 1.38 -4.56 8.48
N ILE A 672 2.13 -5.65 8.62
CA ILE A 672 1.78 -6.99 8.13
C ILE A 672 1.27 -7.84 9.29
N GLY A 673 1.97 -7.84 10.43
CA GLY A 673 1.58 -8.57 11.62
C GLY A 673 2.71 -8.64 12.64
N ALA A 674 2.36 -8.97 13.90
CA ALA A 674 3.33 -9.13 14.97
C ALA A 674 4.33 -10.25 14.64
N ILE A 675 5.60 -10.05 14.98
CA ILE A 675 6.62 -11.08 14.81
C ILE A 675 6.28 -12.23 15.76
N GLN A 676 5.81 -13.33 15.21
CA GLN A 676 5.61 -14.56 15.95
C GLN A 676 6.90 -15.39 15.86
N VAL A 677 7.31 -15.97 16.99
CA VAL A 677 8.21 -17.11 16.93
C VAL A 677 7.37 -18.19 16.26
N LEU A 678 7.60 -18.42 14.96
CA LEU A 678 6.98 -19.55 14.29
C LEU A 678 7.46 -20.79 15.07
N GLU A 679 6.62 -21.29 15.97
CA GLU A 679 6.81 -22.65 16.46
C GLU A 679 6.87 -23.49 15.18
N ASP A 680 7.96 -24.22 15.00
CA ASP A 680 8.15 -25.08 13.83
C ASP A 680 6.82 -25.73 13.50
N GLU A 681 6.28 -25.45 12.31
CA GLU A 681 5.07 -26.10 11.80
C GLU A 681 5.19 -27.58 12.16
N ALA A 682 4.13 -28.13 12.72
CA ALA A 682 4.08 -29.53 13.19
C ALA A 682 4.92 -30.40 12.25
N PRO A 683 5.89 -31.14 12.80
CA PRO A 683 6.98 -31.77 12.05
C PRO A 683 6.42 -32.38 10.78
N ALA A 684 6.99 -31.98 9.63
CA ALA A 684 6.57 -32.44 8.31
C ALA A 684 6.16 -33.90 8.40
N GLN A 685 4.90 -34.22 8.04
CA GLN A 685 4.31 -35.56 8.24
C GLN A 685 5.35 -36.62 7.84
N ARG A 686 5.94 -37.23 8.84
CA ARG A 686 6.97 -38.24 8.61
C ARG A 686 6.31 -39.36 7.82
N THR A 687 6.78 -39.59 6.62
CA THR A 687 6.29 -40.69 5.80
C THR A 687 6.82 -41.98 6.37
N TYR A 688 5.96 -42.80 6.97
CA TYR A 688 6.35 -44.09 7.50
C TYR A 688 6.38 -45.15 6.39
N THR A 689 7.50 -45.87 6.27
CA THR A 689 7.65 -46.97 5.32
C THR A 689 7.32 -48.27 6.04
N TYR A 690 6.29 -48.96 5.58
CA TYR A 690 5.90 -50.23 6.16
C TYR A 690 6.63 -51.40 5.52
N PRO A 691 6.95 -52.52 6.30
CA PRO A 691 7.42 -53.74 5.73
C PRO A 691 6.46 -54.31 4.71
N LYS A 692 6.95 -54.67 3.53
CA LYS A 692 6.12 -55.25 2.45
C LYS A 692 6.07 -56.77 2.51
N PRO A 693 4.88 -57.39 2.32
CA PRO A 693 4.79 -58.85 2.25
C PRO A 693 5.41 -59.40 0.98
N ASN A 694 6.11 -60.52 1.11
CA ASN A 694 6.71 -61.27 -0.01
C ASN A 694 5.74 -62.39 -0.46
N GLY A 695 4.93 -62.12 -1.48
CA GLY A 695 4.11 -63.06 -2.25
C GLY A 695 3.11 -63.94 -1.46
N THR A 696 3.49 -64.92 -0.73
CA THR A 696 2.62 -65.90 -0.02
C THR A 696 2.77 -65.92 1.51
N GLU A 697 3.37 -64.89 2.09
CA GLU A 697 3.54 -64.76 3.54
C GLU A 697 2.20 -64.50 4.24
N GLU A 698 2.08 -65.04 5.49
CA GLU A 698 0.97 -64.64 6.36
C GLU A 698 1.14 -63.19 6.80
N THR A 699 0.05 -62.43 6.66
CA THR A 699 -0.01 -61.00 6.95
C THR A 699 -1.03 -60.70 8.03
N CYS A 700 -0.87 -59.55 8.66
CA CYS A 700 -1.85 -58.92 9.57
C CYS A 700 -2.18 -57.53 9.09
N GLU A 701 -3.45 -57.23 8.88
CA GLU A 701 -3.90 -55.84 8.59
C GLU A 701 -4.01 -55.06 9.90
N ILE A 702 -3.41 -53.90 9.91
CA ILE A 702 -3.39 -52.98 11.03
C ILE A 702 -3.94 -51.65 10.65
N SER A 703 -4.52 -50.95 11.59
CA SER A 703 -5.00 -49.56 11.42
C SER A 703 -4.13 -48.65 12.27
N THR A 704 -3.47 -47.69 11.62
CA THR A 704 -2.52 -46.78 12.26
C THR A 704 -3.08 -45.37 12.46
N PHE A 705 -2.59 -44.69 13.52
CA PHE A 705 -3.06 -43.38 13.94
C PHE A 705 -2.02 -42.71 14.85
N PHE A 706 -2.12 -41.35 14.94
CA PHE A 706 -1.21 -40.58 15.78
C PHE A 706 -1.80 -40.20 17.13
N ILE A 707 -0.95 -40.17 18.14
CA ILE A 707 -1.20 -39.64 19.48
C ILE A 707 0.06 -38.95 19.96
N GLY A 708 -0.02 -37.62 20.29
CA GLY A 708 1.13 -36.88 20.78
C GLY A 708 2.30 -36.87 19.77
N GLY A 709 2.00 -36.92 18.47
CA GLY A 709 3.02 -36.98 17.41
C GLY A 709 3.66 -38.34 17.17
N SER A 710 3.35 -39.38 17.98
CA SER A 710 3.84 -40.76 17.82
C SER A 710 2.82 -41.63 17.11
N LEU A 711 3.30 -42.55 16.24
CA LEU A 711 2.44 -43.47 15.48
C LEU A 711 2.15 -44.74 16.27
N PHE A 712 0.89 -45.07 16.43
CA PHE A 712 0.36 -46.30 17.07
C PHE A 712 -0.45 -47.10 16.06
N ALA A 713 -0.69 -48.38 16.41
CA ALA A 713 -1.51 -49.28 15.59
C ALA A 713 -2.48 -50.09 16.44
N ILE A 714 -3.57 -50.50 15.80
CA ILE A 714 -4.53 -51.50 16.29
C ILE A 714 -4.75 -52.51 15.18
N GLU A 715 -4.93 -53.81 15.52
CA GLU A 715 -5.31 -54.79 14.50
C GLU A 715 -6.65 -54.40 13.89
N SER A 716 -6.74 -54.32 12.59
CA SER A 716 -7.96 -53.81 11.88
C SER A 716 -9.21 -54.59 12.19
N LYS A 717 -9.12 -55.90 12.54
CA LYS A 717 -10.26 -56.72 12.96
C LYS A 717 -10.93 -56.21 14.25
N ASN A 718 -10.22 -55.45 15.08
CA ASN A 718 -10.76 -54.88 16.31
C ASN A 718 -11.31 -53.44 16.06
N VAL A 719 -11.17 -52.89 14.89
CA VAL A 719 -11.67 -51.56 14.54
C VAL A 719 -13.04 -51.70 13.88
N VAL A 720 -13.95 -50.82 14.21
CA VAL A 720 -15.29 -50.71 13.60
C VAL A 720 -15.31 -49.63 12.54
N CYS A 721 -14.96 -48.41 12.93
CA CYS A 721 -14.86 -47.24 12.05
C CYS A 721 -14.11 -46.11 12.78
N SER A 722 -13.80 -45.05 12.05
CA SER A 722 -13.37 -43.74 12.59
C SER A 722 -14.47 -42.71 12.38
N LEU A 723 -14.59 -41.78 13.30
CA LEU A 723 -15.61 -40.74 13.33
C LEU A 723 -14.93 -39.38 13.59
N ALA A 724 -15.19 -38.40 12.76
CA ALA A 724 -14.72 -37.02 12.95
C ALA A 724 -15.80 -36.13 13.56
N HIS A 725 -15.40 -35.00 14.07
CA HIS A 725 -16.26 -33.88 14.50
C HIS A 725 -17.39 -34.29 15.47
N GLN A 726 -17.10 -35.24 16.38
CA GLN A 726 -18.11 -35.73 17.31
C GLN A 726 -18.19 -34.86 18.56
N GLU A 727 -19.41 -34.52 18.96
CA GLU A 727 -19.67 -33.93 20.28
C GLU A 727 -19.76 -34.98 21.35
N LEU A 728 -19.00 -34.77 22.43
CA LEU A 728 -18.99 -35.68 23.56
C LEU A 728 -19.99 -35.23 24.63
N THR A 729 -20.92 -36.12 24.98
CA THR A 729 -21.81 -35.89 26.13
C THR A 729 -21.11 -36.33 27.43
N SER A 730 -20.91 -35.40 28.34
CA SER A 730 -20.23 -35.66 29.63
C SER A 730 -21.03 -36.61 30.50
N ILE A 731 -20.34 -37.55 31.18
CA ILE A 731 -20.94 -38.48 32.19
C ILE A 731 -20.48 -38.04 33.57
N LEU A 732 -21.40 -37.91 34.50
CA LEU A 732 -21.10 -37.65 35.91
C LEU A 732 -20.43 -38.88 36.54
N HIS A 733 -19.36 -38.67 37.35
CA HIS A 733 -18.60 -39.72 38.04
C HIS A 733 -17.89 -40.69 37.11
N ALA A 734 -17.58 -40.33 35.89
CA ALA A 734 -16.75 -41.14 35.00
C ALA A 734 -15.29 -41.22 35.50
N SER A 735 -14.55 -42.25 35.03
CA SER A 735 -13.11 -42.34 35.31
C SER A 735 -12.36 -41.15 34.71
N GLU A 736 -11.20 -40.83 35.23
CA GLU A 736 -10.37 -39.74 34.75
C GLU A 736 -9.96 -39.86 33.26
N TYR A 737 -10.02 -41.05 32.70
CA TYR A 737 -9.73 -41.34 31.30
C TYR A 737 -10.96 -41.23 30.39
N ASN A 738 -12.14 -41.21 30.94
CA ASN A 738 -13.41 -41.11 30.19
C ASN A 738 -13.71 -39.64 29.85
N MET A 739 -13.82 -39.35 28.57
CA MET A 739 -14.06 -38.00 28.07
C MET A 739 -15.54 -37.68 27.84
N GLY A 740 -16.38 -38.74 27.84
CA GLY A 740 -17.83 -38.63 27.57
C GLY A 740 -18.33 -39.84 26.78
N VAL A 741 -19.51 -39.70 26.21
CA VAL A 741 -20.14 -40.70 25.36
C VAL A 741 -20.59 -40.16 24.05
N ILE A 742 -20.60 -41.00 23.02
CA ILE A 742 -21.20 -40.72 21.69
C ILE A 742 -22.33 -41.73 21.43
N SER A 743 -23.26 -41.37 20.57
CA SER A 743 -24.27 -42.30 20.06
C SER A 743 -23.76 -42.94 18.76
N TYR A 744 -23.66 -44.27 18.71
CA TYR A 744 -23.31 -44.99 17.50
C TYR A 744 -24.26 -46.20 17.35
N ASP A 745 -24.91 -46.32 16.18
CA ASP A 745 -25.85 -47.42 15.89
C ASP A 745 -26.88 -47.64 17.04
N LYS A 746 -27.49 -46.56 17.52
CA LYS A 746 -28.45 -46.52 18.64
C LYS A 746 -27.87 -47.05 19.98
N ARG A 747 -26.54 -47.07 20.12
CA ARG A 747 -25.85 -47.45 21.35
C ARG A 747 -25.09 -46.29 21.89
N MET A 748 -25.01 -46.18 23.23
CA MET A 748 -24.11 -45.22 23.88
C MET A 748 -22.75 -45.87 24.04
N VAL A 749 -21.72 -45.22 23.47
CA VAL A 749 -20.33 -45.69 23.49
C VAL A 749 -19.46 -44.72 24.26
N SER A 750 -18.79 -45.22 25.28
CA SER A 750 -17.83 -44.42 26.06
C SER A 750 -16.60 -44.09 25.23
N VAL A 751 -16.17 -42.82 25.27
CA VAL A 751 -14.96 -42.32 24.61
C VAL A 751 -13.88 -42.06 25.66
N ILE A 752 -12.69 -42.57 25.41
CA ILE A 752 -11.53 -42.40 26.29
C ILE A 752 -10.42 -41.56 25.65
N SER A 753 -9.69 -40.83 26.47
CA SER A 753 -8.42 -40.22 26.10
C SER A 753 -7.29 -41.25 26.19
N LEU A 754 -6.89 -41.77 25.03
CA LEU A 754 -5.74 -42.66 24.98
C LEU A 754 -4.43 -41.95 25.32
N ALA A 755 -4.30 -40.66 24.92
CA ALA A 755 -3.18 -39.79 25.28
C ALA A 755 -2.99 -39.74 26.80
N LYS A 756 -4.07 -39.49 27.57
CA LYS A 756 -4.01 -39.46 29.04
C LYS A 756 -3.69 -40.83 29.66
N LEU A 757 -4.20 -41.89 29.05
CA LEU A 757 -3.89 -43.27 29.50
C LEU A 757 -2.40 -43.65 29.28
N LEU A 758 -1.78 -43.04 28.26
CA LEU A 758 -0.33 -43.17 27.96
C LEU A 758 0.54 -42.16 28.74
N GLY A 759 -0.07 -41.31 29.61
CA GLY A 759 0.65 -40.35 30.44
C GLY A 759 0.96 -39.02 29.71
N MET A 760 0.25 -38.72 28.64
CA MET A 760 0.36 -37.47 27.88
C MET A 760 -0.76 -36.50 28.29
N GLU A 761 -0.45 -35.22 28.51
CA GLU A 761 -1.45 -34.18 28.76
C GLU A 761 -1.99 -33.63 27.43
N LYS A 762 -3.20 -34.03 27.07
CA LYS A 762 -3.90 -33.49 25.90
C LYS A 762 -5.39 -33.35 26.19
N LYS A 763 -5.96 -32.21 25.72
CA LYS A 763 -7.42 -31.98 25.69
C LYS A 763 -7.98 -32.36 24.31
N TYR A 764 -9.17 -32.93 24.28
CA TYR A 764 -9.89 -33.24 23.05
C TYR A 764 -10.32 -31.97 22.34
N ASP A 765 -10.06 -31.90 21.05
CA ASP A 765 -10.50 -30.86 20.16
C ASP A 765 -11.40 -31.50 19.07
N LYS A 766 -12.73 -31.21 19.12
CA LYS A 766 -13.68 -31.80 18.19
C LYS A 766 -13.45 -31.48 16.72
N GLU A 767 -12.75 -30.37 16.44
CA GLU A 767 -12.46 -29.92 15.08
C GLU A 767 -11.22 -30.61 14.50
N ARG A 768 -10.34 -31.12 15.37
CA ARG A 768 -9.04 -31.70 14.98
C ARG A 768 -8.93 -33.19 15.25
N ASP A 769 -9.46 -33.63 16.39
CA ASP A 769 -9.30 -35.01 16.84
C ASP A 769 -10.34 -35.96 16.26
N THR A 770 -9.93 -37.19 16.01
CA THR A 770 -10.77 -38.28 15.48
C THR A 770 -11.07 -39.30 16.56
N ILE A 771 -12.26 -39.89 16.57
CA ILE A 771 -12.61 -40.99 17.45
C ILE A 771 -12.58 -42.30 16.67
N ILE A 772 -11.69 -43.19 17.01
CA ILE A 772 -11.68 -44.57 16.50
C ILE A 772 -12.59 -45.42 17.38
N LEU A 773 -13.61 -46.01 16.75
CA LEU A 773 -14.51 -46.93 17.42
C LEU A 773 -13.91 -48.36 17.33
N VAL A 774 -13.58 -48.93 18.48
CA VAL A 774 -13.02 -50.29 18.55
C VAL A 774 -14.00 -51.24 19.21
N LYS A 775 -13.89 -52.52 18.85
CA LYS A 775 -14.66 -53.60 19.43
C LYS A 775 -13.72 -54.67 20.08
N THR A 776 -14.11 -55.22 21.19
CA THR A 776 -13.40 -56.35 21.82
C THR A 776 -14.40 -57.35 22.43
N VAL A 777 -13.99 -58.58 22.67
CA VAL A 777 -14.81 -59.62 23.27
C VAL A 777 -14.38 -59.88 24.70
N ILE A 778 -15.27 -59.61 25.64
CA ILE A 778 -15.00 -59.82 27.07
C ILE A 778 -16.16 -60.68 27.60
N GLU A 779 -15.85 -61.76 28.29
CA GLU A 779 -16.82 -62.74 28.88
C GLU A 779 -17.91 -63.16 27.83
N LYS A 780 -17.50 -63.36 26.57
CA LYS A 780 -18.36 -63.72 25.43
C LYS A 780 -19.29 -62.60 24.96
N GLN A 781 -19.15 -61.37 25.45
CA GLN A 781 -19.93 -60.20 24.98
C GLN A 781 -19.06 -59.28 24.15
N VAL A 782 -19.61 -58.73 23.04
CA VAL A 782 -18.94 -57.72 22.24
C VAL A 782 -19.12 -56.38 22.93
N VAL A 783 -18.02 -55.75 23.29
CA VAL A 783 -17.99 -54.41 23.89
C VAL A 783 -17.41 -53.41 22.89
N TYR A 784 -17.98 -52.22 22.83
CA TYR A 784 -17.51 -51.11 22.01
C TYR A 784 -16.87 -50.02 22.87
N LEU A 785 -15.79 -49.43 22.37
CA LEU A 785 -15.09 -48.32 23.02
C LEU A 785 -14.65 -47.31 21.98
N GLY A 786 -14.90 -46.03 22.24
CA GLY A 786 -14.34 -44.93 21.45
C GLY A 786 -12.96 -44.53 21.97
N VAL A 787 -12.02 -44.36 21.11
CA VAL A 787 -10.63 -43.96 21.44
C VAL A 787 -10.35 -42.64 20.71
N ALA A 788 -10.16 -41.55 21.44
CA ALA A 788 -9.80 -40.28 20.90
C ALA A 788 -8.31 -40.26 20.50
N VAL A 789 -8.02 -39.88 19.26
CA VAL A 789 -6.69 -39.83 18.64
C VAL A 789 -6.49 -38.53 17.92
N ASP A 790 -5.23 -38.12 17.65
CA ASP A 790 -4.93 -36.87 16.99
C ASP A 790 -5.36 -36.89 15.51
N ALA A 791 -5.01 -37.98 14.82
CA ALA A 791 -5.34 -38.23 13.43
C ALA A 791 -5.23 -39.69 13.09
N ILE A 792 -6.00 -40.16 12.14
CA ILE A 792 -5.79 -41.46 11.49
C ILE A 792 -4.69 -41.32 10.44
N TYR A 793 -4.00 -42.45 10.14
CA TYR A 793 -2.93 -42.38 9.15
C TYR A 793 -3.17 -43.35 7.99
N SER A 794 -2.97 -44.66 8.20
CA SER A 794 -3.14 -45.64 7.12
C SER A 794 -3.55 -47.01 7.66
N SER A 795 -3.94 -47.93 6.77
CA SER A 795 -4.30 -49.28 7.12
C SER A 795 -3.46 -50.28 6.29
N PRO A 796 -2.15 -50.43 6.59
CA PRO A 796 -1.27 -51.31 5.85
C PRO A 796 -1.45 -52.79 6.22
N GLU A 797 -1.07 -53.65 5.30
CA GLU A 797 -0.93 -55.08 5.48
C GLU A 797 0.52 -55.41 5.85
N ILE A 798 0.77 -55.91 7.03
CA ILE A 798 2.11 -56.13 7.59
C ILE A 798 2.41 -57.64 7.65
N PRO A 799 3.57 -58.11 7.15
CA PRO A 799 3.96 -59.51 7.27
C PRO A 799 4.18 -59.88 8.73
N LEU A 800 3.71 -61.03 9.16
CA LEU A 800 3.81 -61.48 10.56
C LEU A 800 5.27 -61.56 11.06
N ARG A 801 6.25 -61.80 10.18
CA ARG A 801 7.69 -61.76 10.53
C ARG A 801 8.17 -60.40 11.06
N SER A 802 7.53 -59.32 10.66
CA SER A 802 7.89 -57.95 11.08
C SER A 802 7.19 -57.53 12.38
N ILE A 803 6.31 -58.38 12.94
CA ILE A 803 5.61 -58.14 14.19
C ILE A 803 6.33 -58.87 15.31
N SER A 804 6.99 -58.14 16.21
CA SER A 804 7.69 -58.74 17.37
C SER A 804 6.82 -58.58 18.62
N HIS A 805 6.53 -59.72 19.22
CA HIS A 805 5.86 -59.77 20.53
C HIS A 805 6.88 -59.57 21.67
N TYR A 806 6.54 -58.78 22.67
CA TYR A 806 7.39 -58.57 23.83
C TYR A 806 7.77 -59.94 24.47
N SER A 807 9.04 -60.20 24.64
CA SER A 807 9.53 -61.38 25.35
C SER A 807 9.15 -61.31 26.85
N ASN A 808 8.93 -62.49 27.49
CA ASN A 808 8.47 -62.59 28.90
C ASN A 808 9.35 -61.85 29.90
N VAL A 809 10.56 -61.41 29.55
CA VAL A 809 11.55 -60.74 30.41
C VAL A 809 11.24 -59.24 30.60
N LEU A 810 10.47 -58.61 29.68
CA LEU A 810 10.10 -57.23 29.76
C LEU A 810 8.59 -57.00 29.93
N LYS A 811 7.82 -58.03 30.23
CA LYS A 811 6.39 -57.93 30.54
C LYS A 811 6.19 -57.17 31.84
N ASN A 812 6.01 -55.89 31.69
CA ASN A 812 5.30 -55.09 32.69
C ASN A 812 3.81 -55.44 32.55
N GLU A 813 3.20 -55.98 33.63
CA GLU A 813 1.79 -56.41 33.67
C GLU A 813 0.83 -55.23 33.22
N ASN A 814 1.32 -54.02 33.35
CA ASN A 814 0.59 -52.80 32.99
C ASN A 814 0.86 -52.31 31.57
N SER A 815 1.66 -53.00 30.75
CA SER A 815 1.93 -52.56 29.37
C SER A 815 0.68 -52.66 28.51
N LEU A 816 0.27 -51.55 27.90
CA LEU A 816 -0.85 -51.43 26.94
C LEU A 816 -0.48 -51.87 25.53
N THR A 817 0.78 -52.14 25.27
CA THR A 817 1.30 -52.57 23.97
C THR A 817 1.34 -54.09 23.90
N LYS A 818 0.76 -54.64 22.83
CA LYS A 818 0.73 -56.10 22.55
C LYS A 818 1.99 -56.54 21.82
N ALA A 819 2.43 -55.76 20.85
CA ALA A 819 3.55 -56.04 19.97
C ALA A 819 4.08 -54.74 19.34
N VAL A 820 5.23 -54.80 18.68
CA VAL A 820 5.80 -53.68 17.90
C VAL A 820 6.11 -54.15 16.48
N ILE A 821 5.96 -53.26 15.55
CA ILE A 821 6.34 -53.47 14.16
C ILE A 821 7.80 -53.07 14.02
N ILE A 822 8.59 -53.98 13.43
CA ILE A 822 10.01 -53.77 13.16
C ILE A 822 10.16 -53.47 11.66
N PRO A 823 10.78 -52.36 11.26
CA PRO A 823 11.02 -52.04 9.85
C PRO A 823 12.00 -53.05 9.21
N ASP A 824 11.88 -53.25 7.88
CA ASP A 824 12.72 -54.17 7.13
C ASP A 824 14.19 -53.70 7.04
N ASN A 825 14.44 -52.39 7.16
CA ASN A 825 15.77 -51.79 7.07
C ASN A 825 16.21 -51.24 8.45
N PRO A 826 17.37 -51.74 9.02
CA PRO A 826 17.85 -51.23 10.30
C PRO A 826 18.19 -49.71 10.33
N GLU A 827 18.50 -49.12 9.21
CA GLU A 827 18.77 -47.67 9.14
C GLU A 827 17.52 -46.84 9.36
N ASP A 828 16.34 -47.41 9.12
CA ASP A 828 15.04 -46.77 9.40
C ASP A 828 14.68 -46.78 10.92
N PHE A 829 15.47 -47.45 11.76
CA PHE A 829 15.30 -47.44 13.23
C PHE A 829 15.50 -46.08 13.90
N ALA A 830 16.03 -45.10 13.22
CA ALA A 830 16.08 -43.71 13.74
C ALA A 830 14.69 -43.11 13.95
N ASN A 831 13.65 -43.72 13.40
CA ASN A 831 12.26 -43.31 13.48
C ASN A 831 11.43 -44.43 14.12
N GLU A 832 11.07 -44.25 15.35
CA GLU A 832 10.05 -44.83 16.21
C GLU A 832 9.41 -46.18 15.76
N MET A 833 9.63 -47.24 16.55
CA MET A 833 8.89 -48.49 16.42
C MET A 833 7.39 -48.27 16.60
N ILE A 834 6.57 -48.76 15.69
CA ILE A 834 5.13 -48.60 15.77
C ILE A 834 4.56 -49.59 16.78
N SER A 835 3.98 -49.10 17.85
CA SER A 835 3.40 -49.93 18.92
C SER A 835 1.98 -50.41 18.58
N ILE A 836 1.74 -51.70 18.56
CA ILE A 836 0.41 -52.30 18.41
C ILE A 836 -0.25 -52.39 19.79
N LEU A 837 -1.37 -51.72 19.95
CA LEU A 837 -2.11 -51.62 21.21
C LEU A 837 -2.96 -52.86 21.50
N ASP A 838 -3.09 -53.20 22.79
CA ASP A 838 -3.89 -54.31 23.30
C ASP A 838 -5.26 -53.82 23.79
N ILE A 839 -6.27 -53.81 22.93
CA ILE A 839 -7.61 -53.30 23.25
C ILE A 839 -8.28 -54.02 24.43
N PRO A 840 -8.20 -55.37 24.57
CA PRO A 840 -8.68 -56.03 25.76
C PRO A 840 -8.05 -55.53 27.07
N LYS A 841 -6.74 -55.30 27.09
CA LYS A 841 -6.06 -54.78 28.28
C LYS A 841 -6.40 -53.30 28.58
N ILE A 842 -6.50 -52.47 27.54
CA ILE A 842 -6.98 -51.10 27.68
C ILE A 842 -8.34 -51.09 28.38
N TYR A 843 -9.26 -51.89 27.89
CA TYR A 843 -10.57 -52.02 28.51
C TYR A 843 -10.54 -52.55 29.97
N ALA A 844 -9.71 -53.55 30.25
CA ALA A 844 -9.56 -54.11 31.59
C ALA A 844 -9.03 -53.09 32.61
N GLN A 845 -8.08 -52.23 32.20
CA GLN A 845 -7.60 -51.13 33.04
C GLN A 845 -8.66 -50.07 33.37
N LEU A 846 -9.60 -49.82 32.46
CA LEU A 846 -10.70 -48.86 32.67
C LEU A 846 -11.75 -49.38 33.68
N ILE A 847 -11.88 -50.72 33.86
CA ILE A 847 -12.88 -51.35 34.74
C ILE A 847 -12.32 -51.60 36.15
N GLN A 848 -10.98 -51.77 36.30
CA GLN A 848 -10.37 -52.06 37.61
C GLN A 848 -10.72 -51.10 38.75
N PRO A 849 -10.98 -49.84 38.62
CA PRO A 849 -11.42 -48.94 39.70
C PRO A 849 -12.80 -49.34 40.30
N TYR A 850 -13.66 -50.05 39.55
CA TYR A 850 -15.03 -50.38 39.96
C TYR A 850 -15.20 -51.79 40.58
N SER A 851 -14.15 -52.58 40.53
CA SER A 851 -14.20 -53.95 41.07
C SER A 851 -13.66 -54.09 42.50
N ARG A 852 -13.44 -53.00 43.25
CA ARG A 852 -13.25 -53.13 44.73
C ARG A 852 -14.58 -53.46 45.38
N PRO A 853 -14.72 -54.60 46.04
CA PRO A 853 -15.97 -55.01 46.67
C PRO A 853 -16.39 -54.01 47.74
N LEU A 854 -17.66 -53.58 47.70
CA LEU A 854 -18.37 -52.88 48.77
C LEU A 854 -18.44 -53.67 50.09
N HIS A 855 -17.32 -54.22 50.55
CA HIS A 855 -17.18 -54.82 51.84
C HIS A 855 -16.10 -54.16 52.66
N LYS A 856 -16.44 -53.05 53.31
CA LYS A 856 -15.89 -52.59 54.59
C LYS A 856 -16.31 -51.13 54.88
N VAL A 857 -17.64 -50.90 55.01
CA VAL A 857 -18.11 -49.77 55.83
C VAL A 857 -19.32 -50.26 56.56
N MET A 858 -19.11 -51.11 57.49
CA MET A 858 -19.93 -51.37 58.70
C MET A 858 -19.03 -52.15 59.70
N ALA A 859 -18.33 -51.45 60.49
CA ALA A 859 -17.88 -51.79 61.82
C ALA A 859 -17.41 -50.50 62.52
#